data_ec2ac847622454fbab771b10fda2eb48
#
_entry.id   ec2ac847622454fbab771b10fda2eb48
#
_cell.length_a   1.000
_cell.length_b   1.000
_cell.length_c   1.000
_cell.angle_alpha   90.00
_cell.angle_beta   90.00
_cell.angle_gamma   90.00
#
_symmetry.space_group_name_H-M   'P 1'
#
loop_
_entity.id
_entity.type
_entity.pdbx_description
1 polymer ?
#
loop_
_entity_poly.entity_id
_entity_poly.type
_entity_poly.pdbx_seq_one_letter_code
_entity_poly.pdbx_strand_id
1 'polypeptide(L)'
;MIRELDWKELKYFAKPQKPTKVKKGKKGETDDKPLELIGQERAAEALEFGLQIKAQGYHIYVCGATGTGRTTFAREYAKAKAATEAVPPDLCYVYNFKNPKCPKLLRLPAGMGKRLKEDMNELIVRLSEELPRTFADKTYEQKKNEIIKVLKTKQDEIIKEMSVEARKHDFEVKNSNSGIFFVPIIEGETITEEQFESLSSEQKEIITKKSESIQQRASEALREIKDYEKTTKKEVDELDFALGLFTVGHHMNDIIETFADEPELLEYLKAVKEDILDNLVDFVSEEAEEEESIQAFMPWYNKKSNEDNLTKYKINLLTDNSELTGAPVVVDYNPSYPNLVGEVEYDNEFGNLSTDFMKIKPGLLHKANGGYLILQAQDILGSPHAWETLRRTLITEKIITEPLREYTTGVAVSGVKPEPIPVDIKIIIIGGGYYYDVLYTYDDYFEKLFKIRVDFDYEMKMNDQNIAELAKFIARNTSEANPFAPCAVASIIEYATRIAERKDRLTTRFNRLAEILTEAVVWANMDKSDKVLSKHVKKAIEKRDYRLNMYEEKLSEMLEEDSIMVSTEGEKIGQINGLAVLDTGDHVFAKPSRITATAYMGKAGIVNIEKEADMSGSIHDKGVQVMIGYLGQTYAKDFPLSLSSRICFEQNYNGIDGDSASSTELYAVLSALAEIPIRQDIAITGSMNQHGEIQPIGGATYKVEGFFDLCKTRGLTGNQGVIIPTRNIRDLVLKDEVIEAVKQKKFHIYPIAHIDEGFPILMNLPAGEFPYPADTVHGKVFRKLRSYHRKVMKE
;
A
#
# COMPACT_ATOMS: atom_id res chain seq x y z
N MET A 1 22.04 -46.91 -28.16
CA MET A 1 22.44 -45.76 -29.04
C MET A 1 22.35 -44.51 -28.20
N ILE A 2 23.41 -43.67 -28.26
CA ILE A 2 23.37 -42.32 -27.60
C ILE A 2 22.24 -41.52 -28.24
N ARG A 3 21.30 -40.99 -27.43
CA ARG A 3 20.25 -40.09 -27.90
C ARG A 3 20.84 -38.68 -28.03
N GLU A 4 20.59 -38.03 -29.16
CA GLU A 4 20.85 -36.62 -29.37
C GLU A 4 19.55 -35.90 -29.72
N LEU A 5 19.35 -34.65 -29.23
CA LEU A 5 18.13 -33.90 -29.51
C LEU A 5 18.17 -33.30 -30.93
N ASP A 6 17.02 -33.41 -31.62
CA ASP A 6 16.81 -32.69 -32.87
C ASP A 6 16.52 -31.21 -32.61
N TRP A 7 16.92 -30.31 -33.51
CA TRP A 7 16.67 -28.87 -33.37
C TRP A 7 15.21 -28.52 -33.17
N LYS A 8 14.26 -29.33 -33.62
CA LYS A 8 12.81 -29.13 -33.41
C LYS A 8 12.38 -29.34 -31.98
N GLU A 9 13.17 -30.03 -31.16
CA GLU A 9 12.89 -30.29 -29.74
C GLU A 9 13.39 -29.17 -28.83
N LEU A 10 14.11 -28.14 -29.35
CA LEU A 10 14.86 -27.16 -28.56
C LEU A 10 14.06 -25.92 -28.16
N LYS A 11 12.95 -25.63 -28.81
CA LYS A 11 11.98 -24.59 -28.42
C LYS A 11 10.60 -24.89 -28.97
N TYR A 12 9.61 -24.09 -28.52
CA TYR A 12 8.33 -24.02 -29.19
C TYR A 12 8.42 -23.11 -30.42
N PHE A 13 7.97 -23.57 -31.57
CA PHE A 13 7.88 -22.79 -32.80
C PHE A 13 6.47 -22.31 -33.03
N ALA A 14 6.20 -21.04 -32.73
CA ALA A 14 4.87 -20.47 -32.85
C ALA A 14 4.46 -20.31 -34.32
N LYS A 15 3.24 -20.75 -34.65
CA LYS A 15 2.65 -20.48 -35.96
C LYS A 15 2.26 -19.01 -36.08
N PRO A 16 2.50 -18.34 -37.24
CA PRO A 16 2.06 -16.97 -37.46
C PRO A 16 0.55 -16.83 -37.23
N GLN A 17 0.14 -15.97 -36.29
CA GLN A 17 -1.25 -15.69 -35.98
C GLN A 17 -1.61 -14.26 -36.35
N LYS A 18 -2.78 -14.07 -36.98
CA LYS A 18 -3.27 -12.71 -37.23
C LYS A 18 -3.69 -12.09 -35.90
N PRO A 19 -3.25 -10.87 -35.57
CA PRO A 19 -3.78 -10.18 -34.41
C PRO A 19 -5.29 -10.02 -34.57
N THR A 20 -6.03 -10.48 -33.58
CA THR A 20 -7.50 -10.38 -33.58
C THR A 20 -7.87 -8.90 -33.48
N LYS A 21 -8.61 -8.36 -34.48
CA LYS A 21 -9.08 -6.97 -34.43
C LYS A 21 -10.02 -6.81 -33.23
N VAL A 22 -9.56 -6.18 -32.19
CA VAL A 22 -10.40 -5.70 -31.08
C VAL A 22 -11.06 -4.42 -31.58
N LYS A 23 -12.39 -4.38 -31.65
CA LYS A 23 -13.12 -3.10 -31.87
C LYS A 23 -12.81 -2.23 -30.64
N LYS A 24 -12.03 -1.18 -30.82
CA LYS A 24 -11.93 -0.14 -29.79
C LYS A 24 -13.30 0.48 -29.67
N GLY A 25 -13.98 0.32 -28.55
CA GLY A 25 -15.16 1.08 -28.19
C GLY A 25 -14.83 2.58 -28.37
N LYS A 26 -15.80 3.36 -28.84
CA LYS A 26 -15.66 4.82 -28.92
C LYS A 26 -15.24 5.32 -27.52
N LYS A 27 -14.33 6.30 -27.46
CA LYS A 27 -13.98 6.99 -26.20
C LYS A 27 -15.28 7.38 -25.49
N GLY A 28 -15.65 6.67 -24.40
CA GLY A 28 -16.90 6.92 -23.66
C GLY A 28 -17.84 5.71 -23.53
N GLU A 29 -17.72 4.67 -24.34
CA GLU A 29 -18.36 3.38 -24.08
C GLU A 29 -17.40 2.53 -23.27
N THR A 30 -17.60 2.49 -21.97
CA THR A 30 -17.04 1.43 -21.11
C THR A 30 -17.65 0.12 -21.60
N ASP A 31 -16.81 -0.76 -22.18
CA ASP A 31 -17.19 -2.16 -22.32
C ASP A 31 -17.48 -2.65 -20.88
N ASP A 32 -18.75 -2.83 -20.53
CA ASP A 32 -19.22 -3.23 -19.19
C ASP A 32 -18.76 -4.64 -18.76
N LYS A 33 -17.93 -5.29 -19.56
CA LYS A 33 -17.33 -6.57 -19.19
C LYS A 33 -15.98 -6.33 -18.55
N PRO A 34 -15.75 -6.85 -17.32
CA PRO A 34 -14.44 -6.83 -16.71
C PRO A 34 -13.40 -7.41 -17.67
N LEU A 35 -12.19 -6.88 -17.67
CA LEU A 35 -11.05 -7.39 -18.44
C LEU A 35 -10.96 -8.91 -18.24
N GLU A 36 -11.10 -9.68 -19.32
CA GLU A 36 -10.91 -11.14 -19.24
C GLU A 36 -9.50 -11.43 -18.71
N LEU A 37 -9.43 -12.13 -17.59
CA LEU A 37 -8.20 -12.61 -16.96
C LEU A 37 -7.59 -13.70 -17.85
N ILE A 38 -6.46 -13.40 -18.48
CA ILE A 38 -5.79 -14.35 -19.37
C ILE A 38 -5.07 -15.40 -18.52
N GLY A 39 -5.55 -16.64 -18.57
CA GLY A 39 -4.92 -17.79 -17.91
C GLY A 39 -4.90 -17.75 -16.38
N GLN A 40 -5.83 -17.02 -15.77
CA GLN A 40 -5.94 -16.81 -14.31
C GLN A 40 -7.32 -17.19 -13.77
N GLU A 41 -7.89 -18.28 -14.24
CA GLU A 41 -9.28 -18.69 -13.92
C GLU A 41 -9.49 -18.83 -12.41
N ARG A 42 -8.52 -19.42 -11.69
CA ARG A 42 -8.57 -19.55 -10.22
C ARG A 42 -8.61 -18.21 -9.52
N ALA A 43 -7.79 -17.25 -9.97
CA ALA A 43 -7.75 -15.91 -9.39
C ALA A 43 -9.07 -15.16 -9.65
N ALA A 44 -9.64 -15.31 -10.85
CA ALA A 44 -10.95 -14.73 -11.21
C ALA A 44 -12.04 -15.25 -10.30
N GLU A 45 -12.18 -16.57 -10.19
CA GLU A 45 -13.19 -17.23 -9.36
C GLU A 45 -13.08 -16.82 -7.88
N ALA A 46 -11.86 -16.85 -7.33
CA ALA A 46 -11.63 -16.47 -5.95
C ALA A 46 -11.92 -14.97 -5.69
N LEU A 47 -11.59 -14.08 -6.64
CA LEU A 47 -11.86 -12.66 -6.53
C LEU A 47 -13.36 -12.37 -6.62
N GLU A 48 -14.07 -12.95 -7.59
CA GLU A 48 -15.51 -12.82 -7.73
C GLU A 48 -16.24 -13.32 -6.47
N PHE A 49 -15.86 -14.47 -5.97
CA PHE A 49 -16.41 -15.02 -4.74
C PHE A 49 -16.15 -14.10 -3.54
N GLY A 50 -14.92 -13.63 -3.38
CA GLY A 50 -14.54 -12.73 -2.31
C GLY A 50 -15.28 -11.39 -2.31
N LEU A 51 -15.58 -10.85 -3.51
CA LEU A 51 -16.36 -9.63 -3.68
C LEU A 51 -17.86 -9.81 -3.40
N GLN A 52 -18.38 -11.04 -3.52
CA GLN A 52 -19.79 -11.33 -3.22
C GLN A 52 -20.09 -11.48 -1.73
N ILE A 53 -19.10 -11.91 -0.93
CA ILE A 53 -19.31 -12.14 0.51
C ILE A 53 -19.28 -10.80 1.24
N LYS A 54 -20.37 -10.44 1.91
CA LYS A 54 -20.47 -9.24 2.75
C LYS A 54 -20.16 -9.48 4.24
N ALA A 55 -19.94 -10.75 4.63
CA ALA A 55 -19.65 -11.09 6.02
C ALA A 55 -18.32 -10.47 6.50
N GLN A 56 -18.28 -10.11 7.76
CA GLN A 56 -17.10 -9.58 8.43
C GLN A 56 -15.91 -10.56 8.36
N GLY A 57 -14.71 -10.01 8.23
CA GLY A 57 -13.46 -10.78 8.15
C GLY A 57 -13.24 -11.50 6.81
N TYR A 58 -14.04 -11.21 5.79
CA TYR A 58 -13.84 -11.72 4.43
C TYR A 58 -13.20 -10.67 3.52
N HIS A 59 -12.19 -9.96 4.05
CA HIS A 59 -11.34 -9.13 3.21
C HIS A 59 -10.46 -9.99 2.32
N ILE A 60 -9.88 -9.39 1.29
CA ILE A 60 -9.21 -10.10 0.21
C ILE A 60 -7.72 -9.77 0.23
N TYR A 61 -6.86 -10.80 0.13
CA TYR A 61 -5.45 -10.64 -0.15
C TYR A 61 -5.15 -11.20 -1.55
N VAL A 62 -4.69 -10.33 -2.46
CA VAL A 62 -4.31 -10.68 -3.83
C VAL A 62 -2.81 -10.93 -3.88
N CYS A 63 -2.45 -12.20 -4.01
CA CYS A 63 -1.08 -12.68 -4.00
C CYS A 63 -0.58 -12.97 -5.42
N GLY A 64 0.72 -12.82 -5.67
CA GLY A 64 1.35 -13.22 -6.92
C GLY A 64 2.59 -12.41 -7.26
N ALA A 65 3.23 -12.71 -8.38
CA ALA A 65 4.40 -11.99 -8.87
C ALA A 65 4.04 -10.60 -9.44
N THR A 66 4.99 -9.68 -9.39
CA THR A 66 4.84 -8.36 -10.00
C THR A 66 4.67 -8.48 -11.52
N GLY A 67 3.77 -7.67 -12.09
CA GLY A 67 3.52 -7.63 -13.53
C GLY A 67 2.50 -8.63 -14.04
N THR A 68 1.85 -9.42 -13.17
CA THR A 68 0.78 -10.37 -13.54
C THR A 68 -0.60 -9.72 -13.66
N GLY A 69 -0.72 -8.40 -13.48
CA GLY A 69 -1.97 -7.65 -13.62
C GLY A 69 -2.81 -7.55 -12.35
N ARG A 70 -2.34 -8.01 -11.19
CA ARG A 70 -3.06 -8.04 -9.90
C ARG A 70 -3.84 -6.78 -9.58
N THR A 71 -3.16 -5.61 -9.61
CA THR A 71 -3.78 -4.31 -9.27
C THR A 71 -4.86 -3.92 -10.26
N THR A 72 -4.60 -4.11 -11.55
CA THR A 72 -5.55 -3.77 -12.62
C THR A 72 -6.82 -4.62 -12.49
N PHE A 73 -6.66 -5.93 -12.34
CA PHE A 73 -7.81 -6.83 -12.22
C PHE A 73 -8.59 -6.62 -10.93
N ALA A 74 -7.91 -6.50 -9.78
CA ALA A 74 -8.58 -6.22 -8.50
C ALA A 74 -9.41 -4.93 -8.59
N ARG A 75 -8.88 -3.88 -9.23
CA ARG A 75 -9.60 -2.62 -9.44
C ARG A 75 -10.78 -2.76 -10.38
N GLU A 76 -10.60 -3.42 -11.54
CA GLU A 76 -11.68 -3.53 -12.53
C GLU A 76 -12.83 -4.45 -12.06
N TYR A 77 -12.50 -5.56 -11.37
CA TYR A 77 -13.53 -6.41 -10.76
C TYR A 77 -14.26 -5.72 -9.61
N ALA A 78 -13.53 -4.97 -8.75
CA ALA A 78 -14.15 -4.17 -7.71
C ALA A 78 -15.06 -3.08 -8.29
N LYS A 79 -14.65 -2.39 -9.37
CA LYS A 79 -15.49 -1.40 -10.06
C LYS A 79 -16.74 -2.02 -10.69
N ALA A 80 -16.59 -3.14 -11.36
CA ALA A 80 -17.73 -3.84 -11.96
C ALA A 80 -18.75 -4.28 -10.88
N LYS A 81 -18.27 -4.73 -9.72
CA LYS A 81 -19.12 -5.09 -8.59
C LYS A 81 -19.75 -3.84 -7.97
N ALA A 82 -18.97 -2.81 -7.72
CA ALA A 82 -19.39 -1.55 -7.11
C ALA A 82 -20.50 -0.83 -7.91
N ALA A 83 -20.45 -0.90 -9.25
CA ALA A 83 -21.49 -0.36 -10.12
C ALA A 83 -22.87 -1.01 -9.91
N THR A 84 -22.92 -2.21 -9.34
CA THR A 84 -24.19 -2.93 -9.03
C THR A 84 -24.69 -2.69 -7.60
N GLU A 85 -23.94 -1.92 -6.79
CA GLU A 85 -24.26 -1.66 -5.39
C GLU A 85 -24.80 -0.25 -5.19
N ALA A 86 -25.53 -0.04 -4.10
CA ALA A 86 -26.10 1.26 -3.79
C ALA A 86 -25.01 2.29 -3.45
N VAL A 87 -25.27 3.55 -3.79
CA VAL A 87 -24.42 4.66 -3.39
C VAL A 87 -24.51 4.82 -1.86
N PRO A 88 -23.39 4.88 -1.13
CA PRO A 88 -23.42 5.07 0.32
C PRO A 88 -23.84 6.50 0.72
N PRO A 89 -24.27 6.72 1.97
CA PRO A 89 -24.67 8.02 2.46
C PRO A 89 -23.49 9.01 2.53
N ASP A 90 -23.78 10.29 2.39
CA ASP A 90 -22.86 11.37 2.72
C ASP A 90 -22.55 11.35 4.22
N LEU A 91 -21.30 11.67 4.60
CA LEU A 91 -20.88 11.77 5.99
C LEU A 91 -20.59 13.22 6.33
N CYS A 92 -21.26 13.73 7.36
CA CYS A 92 -21.07 15.10 7.84
C CYS A 92 -20.76 15.12 9.32
N TYR A 93 -19.83 15.97 9.75
CA TYR A 93 -19.73 16.35 11.15
C TYR A 93 -20.37 17.70 11.37
N VAL A 94 -21.12 17.79 12.46
CA VAL A 94 -21.80 19.00 12.90
C VAL A 94 -21.45 19.32 14.34
N TYR A 95 -21.62 20.59 14.72
CA TYR A 95 -21.37 21.04 16.07
C TYR A 95 -22.31 20.34 17.06
N ASN A 96 -21.79 19.94 18.20
CA ASN A 96 -22.55 19.33 19.27
C ASN A 96 -22.77 20.34 20.36
N PHE A 97 -23.98 20.93 20.43
CA PHE A 97 -24.37 21.96 21.41
C PHE A 97 -24.32 21.46 22.84
N LYS A 98 -24.43 20.13 23.08
CA LYS A 98 -24.33 19.53 24.41
C LYS A 98 -22.87 19.27 24.84
N ASN A 99 -22.01 18.96 23.89
CA ASN A 99 -20.61 18.68 24.13
C ASN A 99 -19.75 19.15 22.95
N PRO A 100 -19.28 20.40 22.92
CA PRO A 100 -18.54 20.99 21.82
C PRO A 100 -17.27 20.21 21.42
N LYS A 101 -16.68 19.46 22.35
CA LYS A 101 -15.47 18.65 22.10
C LYS A 101 -15.75 17.35 21.35
N CYS A 102 -17.01 16.96 21.21
CA CYS A 102 -17.43 15.72 20.56
C CYS A 102 -18.41 16.05 19.42
N PRO A 103 -17.93 16.45 18.22
CA PRO A 103 -18.77 16.70 17.06
C PRO A 103 -19.66 15.51 16.75
N LYS A 104 -20.94 15.78 16.40
CA LYS A 104 -21.94 14.76 16.09
C LYS A 104 -21.84 14.33 14.64
N LEU A 105 -21.92 13.01 14.38
CA LEU A 105 -21.98 12.45 13.04
C LEU A 105 -23.42 12.53 12.51
N LEU A 106 -23.59 13.02 11.29
CA LEU A 106 -24.82 12.88 10.50
C LEU A 106 -24.55 12.05 9.26
N ARG A 107 -25.42 11.10 8.98
CA ARG A 107 -25.39 10.28 7.76
C ARG A 107 -26.60 10.61 6.93
N LEU A 108 -26.38 11.18 5.75
CA LEU A 108 -27.46 11.68 4.89
C LEU A 108 -27.43 10.94 3.54
N PRO A 109 -28.56 10.76 2.89
CA PRO A 109 -28.58 10.25 1.51
C PRO A 109 -27.62 11.02 0.62
N ALA A 110 -27.02 10.31 -0.38
CA ALA A 110 -26.02 10.88 -1.26
C ALA A 110 -26.49 12.19 -1.92
N GLY A 111 -25.69 13.24 -1.83
CA GLY A 111 -25.98 14.61 -2.32
C GLY A 111 -26.73 15.49 -1.34
N MET A 112 -27.40 14.92 -0.32
CA MET A 112 -28.10 15.72 0.69
C MET A 112 -27.14 16.44 1.63
N GLY A 113 -25.97 15.85 1.93
CA GLY A 113 -24.95 16.49 2.74
C GLY A 113 -24.40 17.76 2.09
N LYS A 114 -24.19 17.74 0.78
CA LYS A 114 -23.79 18.92 0.02
C LYS A 114 -24.86 20.01 0.02
N ARG A 115 -26.10 19.63 -0.21
CA ARG A 115 -27.25 20.55 -0.17
C ARG A 115 -27.40 21.18 1.23
N LEU A 116 -27.35 20.37 2.29
CA LEU A 116 -27.40 20.87 3.66
C LEU A 116 -26.30 21.90 3.94
N LYS A 117 -25.07 21.61 3.49
CA LYS A 117 -23.94 22.55 3.64
C LYS A 117 -24.21 23.89 2.94
N GLU A 118 -24.76 23.85 1.72
CA GLU A 118 -25.10 25.04 0.94
C GLU A 118 -26.23 25.82 1.62
N ASP A 119 -27.34 25.14 1.99
CA ASP A 119 -28.51 25.74 2.67
C ASP A 119 -28.11 26.38 4.00
N MET A 120 -27.28 25.73 4.81
CA MET A 120 -26.82 26.27 6.10
C MET A 120 -25.88 27.48 5.92
N ASN A 121 -24.99 27.47 4.92
CA ASN A 121 -24.16 28.63 4.61
C ASN A 121 -25.02 29.81 4.15
N GLU A 122 -26.01 29.56 3.31
CA GLU A 122 -26.96 30.59 2.86
C GLU A 122 -27.78 31.15 4.03
N LEU A 123 -28.23 30.28 4.95
CA LEU A 123 -28.92 30.68 6.20
C LEU A 123 -28.06 31.67 7.00
N ILE A 124 -26.78 31.32 7.24
CA ILE A 124 -25.87 32.16 8.03
C ILE A 124 -25.74 33.55 7.37
N VAL A 125 -25.53 33.60 6.06
CA VAL A 125 -25.39 34.86 5.31
C VAL A 125 -26.64 35.68 5.41
N ARG A 126 -27.81 35.09 5.15
CA ARG A 126 -29.12 35.79 5.24
C ARG A 126 -29.37 36.31 6.66
N LEU A 127 -29.19 35.51 7.68
CA LEU A 127 -29.38 35.94 9.06
C LEU A 127 -28.40 37.06 9.45
N SER A 128 -27.15 37.01 8.99
CA SER A 128 -26.17 38.08 9.26
C SER A 128 -26.52 39.41 8.57
N GLU A 129 -27.31 39.38 7.50
CA GLU A 129 -27.79 40.60 6.83
C GLU A 129 -29.13 41.09 7.38
N GLU A 130 -30.08 40.20 7.70
CA GLU A 130 -31.44 40.52 8.04
C GLU A 130 -31.61 40.83 9.54
N LEU A 131 -30.96 40.11 10.45
CA LEU A 131 -31.08 40.36 11.88
C LEU A 131 -30.64 41.75 12.28
N PRO A 132 -29.46 42.27 11.85
CA PRO A 132 -29.09 43.66 12.18
C PRO A 132 -30.11 44.70 11.66
N ARG A 133 -30.66 44.50 10.47
CA ARG A 133 -31.69 45.40 9.89
C ARG A 133 -32.97 45.32 10.71
N THR A 134 -33.35 44.13 11.15
CA THR A 134 -34.56 43.91 11.95
C THR A 134 -34.44 44.56 13.32
N PHE A 135 -33.28 44.51 13.97
CA PHE A 135 -32.99 45.17 15.23
C PHE A 135 -32.76 46.67 15.11
N ALA A 136 -32.50 47.20 13.92
CA ALA A 136 -32.43 48.62 13.62
C ALA A 136 -33.79 49.23 13.14
N ASP A 137 -34.89 48.44 13.12
CA ASP A 137 -36.19 48.90 12.75
C ASP A 137 -36.77 49.89 13.78
N LYS A 138 -37.34 51.01 13.32
CA LYS A 138 -37.93 52.04 14.19
C LYS A 138 -38.98 51.50 15.14
N THR A 139 -39.74 50.51 14.73
CA THR A 139 -40.79 49.90 15.56
C THR A 139 -40.21 49.13 16.77
N TYR A 140 -39.08 48.41 16.53
CA TYR A 140 -38.38 47.74 17.60
C TYR A 140 -37.69 48.74 18.55
N GLU A 141 -36.99 49.74 18.03
CA GLU A 141 -36.35 50.77 18.83
C GLU A 141 -37.39 51.52 19.72
N GLN A 142 -38.55 51.84 19.16
CA GLN A 142 -39.60 52.46 19.94
C GLN A 142 -40.06 51.59 21.13
N LYS A 143 -40.34 50.30 20.89
CA LYS A 143 -40.76 49.38 21.97
C LYS A 143 -39.66 49.20 23.02
N LYS A 144 -38.42 49.02 22.61
CA LYS A 144 -37.26 48.89 23.49
C LYS A 144 -37.11 50.19 24.34
N ASN A 145 -37.20 51.33 23.70
CA ASN A 145 -37.12 52.63 24.39
C ASN A 145 -38.30 52.84 25.37
N GLU A 146 -39.51 52.36 25.06
CA GLU A 146 -40.64 52.37 25.97
C GLU A 146 -40.35 51.55 27.23
N ILE A 147 -39.83 50.31 27.08
CA ILE A 147 -39.45 49.42 28.18
C ILE A 147 -38.36 50.08 29.02
N ILE A 148 -37.32 50.62 28.42
CA ILE A 148 -36.22 51.32 29.12
C ILE A 148 -36.70 52.57 29.83
N LYS A 149 -37.64 53.32 29.20
CA LYS A 149 -38.20 54.50 29.80
C LYS A 149 -39.01 54.21 31.07
N VAL A 150 -39.75 53.08 31.12
CA VAL A 150 -40.43 52.62 32.34
C VAL A 150 -39.40 52.37 33.44
N LEU A 151 -38.27 51.68 33.15
CA LEU A 151 -37.19 51.46 34.13
C LEU A 151 -36.63 52.80 34.65
N LYS A 152 -36.27 53.72 33.74
CA LYS A 152 -35.76 55.04 34.14
C LYS A 152 -36.74 55.79 35.01
N THR A 153 -38.04 55.80 34.64
CA THR A 153 -39.07 56.44 35.43
C THR A 153 -39.13 55.83 36.82
N LYS A 154 -39.09 54.50 36.94
CA LYS A 154 -39.11 53.80 38.23
C LYS A 154 -37.85 54.06 39.08
N GLN A 155 -36.71 54.08 38.44
CA GLN A 155 -35.44 54.47 39.12
C GLN A 155 -35.48 55.88 39.63
N ASP A 156 -35.96 56.83 38.81
CA ASP A 156 -36.13 58.23 39.20
C ASP A 156 -37.11 58.38 40.34
N GLU A 157 -38.30 57.66 40.36
CA GLU A 157 -39.27 57.61 41.48
C GLU A 157 -38.60 57.12 42.76
N ILE A 158 -37.91 55.98 42.73
CA ILE A 158 -37.26 55.40 43.91
C ILE A 158 -36.14 56.32 44.44
N ILE A 159 -35.33 56.91 43.57
CA ILE A 159 -34.29 57.88 43.93
C ILE A 159 -34.88 59.13 44.53
N LYS A 160 -36.05 59.61 44.02
CA LYS A 160 -36.72 60.77 44.49
C LYS A 160 -37.35 60.50 45.89
N GLU A 161 -38.01 59.34 46.09
CA GLU A 161 -38.52 58.90 47.39
C GLU A 161 -37.42 58.84 48.41
N MET A 162 -36.30 58.22 48.06
CA MET A 162 -35.15 58.09 48.89
C MET A 162 -34.52 59.48 49.20
N SER A 163 -34.49 60.40 48.21
CA SER A 163 -34.04 61.77 48.44
C SER A 163 -34.96 62.57 49.46
N VAL A 164 -36.26 62.34 49.36
CA VAL A 164 -37.22 62.91 50.32
C VAL A 164 -36.99 62.33 51.73
N GLU A 165 -36.77 61.02 51.83
CA GLU A 165 -36.51 60.37 53.11
C GLU A 165 -35.21 60.80 53.76
N ALA A 166 -34.13 60.88 52.93
CA ALA A 166 -32.82 61.34 53.32
C ALA A 166 -32.82 62.74 53.82
N ARG A 167 -33.59 63.67 53.22
CA ARG A 167 -33.76 65.02 53.67
C ARG A 167 -34.48 65.16 55.05
N LYS A 168 -35.41 64.23 55.38
CA LYS A 168 -36.03 64.21 56.71
C LYS A 168 -35.02 63.87 57.82
N HIS A 169 -33.92 63.24 57.44
CA HIS A 169 -32.84 62.89 58.36
C HIS A 169 -31.60 63.79 58.23
N ASP A 170 -31.72 64.93 57.57
CA ASP A 170 -30.67 65.91 57.33
C ASP A 170 -29.55 65.38 56.43
N PHE A 171 -29.88 64.62 55.36
CA PHE A 171 -28.95 64.17 54.34
C PHE A 171 -29.43 64.55 52.94
N GLU A 172 -28.44 64.80 52.05
CA GLU A 172 -28.67 64.95 50.60
C GLU A 172 -28.19 63.72 49.88
N VAL A 173 -28.99 63.27 48.91
CA VAL A 173 -28.59 62.13 48.02
C VAL A 173 -27.88 62.69 46.80
N LYS A 174 -26.66 62.24 46.62
CA LYS A 174 -25.86 62.52 45.41
C LYS A 174 -25.69 61.19 44.63
N ASN A 175 -26.12 61.18 43.36
CA ASN A 175 -25.95 60.09 42.45
C ASN A 175 -24.67 60.27 41.65
N SER A 176 -23.75 59.29 41.61
CA SER A 176 -22.54 59.30 40.79
C SER A 176 -22.40 57.94 40.09
N ASN A 177 -21.53 57.85 39.10
CA ASN A 177 -21.26 56.62 38.37
C ASN A 177 -20.76 55.47 39.27
N SER A 178 -20.29 55.78 40.48
CA SER A 178 -19.77 54.83 41.47
C SER A 178 -20.85 54.41 42.53
N GLY A 179 -22.05 54.99 42.48
CA GLY A 179 -23.15 54.66 43.37
C GLY A 179 -23.90 55.87 43.97
N ILE A 180 -24.79 55.58 44.91
CA ILE A 180 -25.61 56.58 45.63
C ILE A 180 -24.89 56.89 46.91
N PHE A 181 -24.59 58.20 47.11
CA PHE A 181 -23.90 58.70 48.31
C PHE A 181 -24.86 59.59 49.09
N PHE A 182 -24.78 59.49 50.40
CA PHE A 182 -25.54 60.35 51.38
C PHE A 182 -24.54 61.34 51.97
N VAL A 183 -24.85 62.61 51.70
CA VAL A 183 -24.05 63.72 52.23
C VAL A 183 -24.83 64.38 53.35
N PRO A 184 -24.29 64.51 54.59
CA PRO A 184 -24.97 65.16 55.68
C PRO A 184 -25.20 66.67 55.44
N ILE A 185 -26.34 67.19 55.89
CA ILE A 185 -26.71 68.63 55.87
C ILE A 185 -26.62 69.14 57.30
N ILE A 186 -25.80 70.19 57.53
CA ILE A 186 -25.71 70.90 58.82
C ILE A 186 -25.97 72.35 58.55
N GLU A 187 -26.84 72.97 59.32
CA GLU A 187 -27.31 74.39 59.21
C GLU A 187 -27.78 74.77 57.80
N GLY A 188 -28.34 73.78 57.02
CA GLY A 188 -28.87 74.03 55.69
C GLY A 188 -27.90 73.86 54.56
N GLU A 189 -26.59 73.59 54.78
CA GLU A 189 -25.58 73.34 53.80
C GLU A 189 -24.97 71.91 53.86
N THR A 190 -24.63 71.33 52.68
CA THR A 190 -23.97 70.01 52.58
C THR A 190 -22.54 70.11 53.03
N ILE A 191 -22.08 69.25 53.94
CA ILE A 191 -20.68 69.25 54.43
C ILE A 191 -19.78 68.34 53.61
N THR A 192 -18.51 68.77 53.46
CA THR A 192 -17.46 67.98 52.85
C THR A 192 -16.89 66.95 53.86
N GLU A 193 -16.14 65.97 53.38
CA GLU A 193 -15.51 64.93 54.19
C GLU A 193 -14.53 65.56 55.20
N GLU A 194 -13.77 66.60 54.80
CA GLU A 194 -12.91 67.39 55.70
C GLU A 194 -13.67 68.12 56.80
N GLN A 195 -14.85 68.66 56.48
CA GLN A 195 -15.72 69.35 57.44
C GLN A 195 -16.37 68.34 58.41
N PHE A 196 -16.69 67.12 57.90
CA PHE A 196 -17.19 66.05 58.75
C PHE A 196 -16.16 65.57 59.75
N GLU A 197 -14.85 65.51 59.33
CA GLU A 197 -13.78 65.11 60.25
C GLU A 197 -13.53 66.13 61.34
N SER A 198 -13.85 67.40 61.15
CA SER A 198 -13.69 68.48 62.16
C SER A 198 -14.80 68.57 63.18
N LEU A 199 -15.88 67.80 63.08
CA LEU A 199 -17.01 67.77 64.02
C LEU A 199 -16.64 67.11 65.32
N SER A 200 -17.38 67.55 66.43
CA SER A 200 -17.22 66.95 67.77
C SER A 200 -17.63 65.47 67.77
N SER A 201 -17.10 64.70 68.72
CA SER A 201 -17.46 63.28 68.84
C SER A 201 -18.94 63.01 69.01
N GLU A 202 -19.63 63.88 69.71
CA GLU A 202 -21.07 63.81 69.95
C GLU A 202 -21.87 64.05 68.64
N GLN A 203 -21.44 65.03 67.83
CA GLN A 203 -22.07 65.33 66.56
C GLN A 203 -21.87 64.21 65.56
N LYS A 204 -20.69 63.61 65.51
CA LYS A 204 -20.38 62.46 64.70
C LYS A 204 -21.24 61.24 65.00
N GLU A 205 -21.47 60.99 66.33
CA GLU A 205 -22.31 59.87 66.80
C GLU A 205 -23.80 60.05 66.41
N ILE A 206 -24.29 61.25 66.43
CA ILE A 206 -25.68 61.58 66.02
C ILE A 206 -25.84 61.40 64.53
N ILE A 207 -24.88 61.86 63.73
CA ILE A 207 -24.91 61.70 62.28
C ILE A 207 -24.78 60.22 61.91
N THR A 208 -23.90 59.45 62.57
CA THR A 208 -23.74 58.01 62.31
C THR A 208 -25.02 57.25 62.63
N LYS A 209 -25.65 57.49 63.72
CA LYS A 209 -26.94 56.88 64.08
C LYS A 209 -28.08 57.20 63.10
N LYS A 210 -28.11 58.44 62.59
CA LYS A 210 -29.06 58.83 61.53
C LYS A 210 -28.70 58.18 60.20
N SER A 211 -27.46 57.98 59.93
CA SER A 211 -26.95 57.34 58.74
C SER A 211 -27.31 55.84 58.62
N GLU A 212 -27.30 55.12 59.77
CA GLU A 212 -27.69 53.72 59.85
C GLU A 212 -29.10 53.45 59.31
N SER A 213 -30.02 54.29 59.63
CA SER A 213 -31.46 54.17 59.21
C SER A 213 -31.60 54.42 57.72
N ILE A 214 -30.79 55.36 57.18
CA ILE A 214 -30.83 55.69 55.75
C ILE A 214 -30.11 54.60 54.97
N GLN A 215 -28.98 54.04 55.46
CA GLN A 215 -28.28 52.93 54.85
C GLN A 215 -29.19 51.70 54.67
N GLN A 216 -30.03 51.38 55.63
CA GLN A 216 -30.97 50.28 55.47
C GLN A 216 -31.99 50.56 54.36
N ARG A 217 -32.58 51.76 54.29
CA ARG A 217 -33.50 52.16 53.24
C ARG A 217 -32.82 52.23 51.87
N ALA A 218 -31.56 52.66 51.80
CA ALA A 218 -30.76 52.66 50.63
C ALA A 218 -30.53 51.24 50.08
N SER A 219 -30.22 50.30 50.96
CA SER A 219 -30.06 48.88 50.60
C SER A 219 -31.37 48.29 50.07
N GLU A 220 -32.49 48.65 50.59
CA GLU A 220 -33.80 48.23 50.08
C GLU A 220 -34.07 48.89 48.71
N ALA A 221 -33.83 50.16 48.52
CA ALA A 221 -33.99 50.87 47.24
C ALA A 221 -33.09 50.30 46.14
N LEU A 222 -31.84 50.00 46.50
CA LEU A 222 -30.93 49.35 45.56
C LEU A 222 -31.38 47.92 45.16
N ARG A 223 -31.99 47.18 46.09
CA ARG A 223 -32.63 45.89 45.75
C ARG A 223 -33.80 46.06 44.80
N GLU A 224 -34.68 47.03 45.08
CA GLU A 224 -35.87 47.36 44.24
C GLU A 224 -35.40 47.76 42.83
N ILE A 225 -34.37 48.60 42.71
CA ILE A 225 -33.77 48.96 41.39
C ILE A 225 -33.24 47.75 40.67
N LYS A 226 -32.44 46.87 41.34
CA LYS A 226 -31.96 45.64 40.77
C LYS A 226 -33.10 44.69 40.35
N ASP A 227 -34.16 44.59 41.09
CA ASP A 227 -35.30 43.76 40.72
C ASP A 227 -36.02 44.30 39.48
N TYR A 228 -36.18 45.64 39.38
CA TYR A 228 -36.71 46.27 38.16
C TYR A 228 -35.77 46.12 36.98
N GLU A 229 -34.42 46.28 37.15
CA GLU A 229 -33.43 46.02 36.10
C GLU A 229 -33.51 44.58 35.58
N LYS A 230 -33.66 43.62 36.50
CA LYS A 230 -33.80 42.20 36.14
C LYS A 230 -35.11 41.95 35.39
N THR A 231 -36.21 42.59 35.80
CA THR A 231 -37.51 42.44 35.12
C THR A 231 -37.45 43.08 33.75
N THR A 232 -36.93 44.28 33.62
CA THR A 232 -36.78 45.01 32.36
C THR A 232 -35.84 44.23 31.39
N LYS A 233 -34.76 43.67 31.92
CA LYS A 233 -33.88 42.82 31.10
C LYS A 233 -34.64 41.64 30.52
N LYS A 234 -35.49 40.97 31.34
CA LYS A 234 -36.33 39.88 30.84
C LYS A 234 -37.32 40.32 29.77
N GLU A 235 -37.94 41.49 29.93
CA GLU A 235 -38.89 42.03 28.96
C GLU A 235 -38.20 42.41 27.64
N VAL A 236 -36.96 42.88 27.71
CA VAL A 236 -36.14 43.13 26.51
C VAL A 236 -35.72 41.81 25.85
N ASP A 237 -35.24 40.83 26.67
CA ASP A 237 -34.88 39.49 26.19
C ASP A 237 -36.08 38.79 25.51
N GLU A 238 -37.30 38.93 26.07
CA GLU A 238 -38.54 38.39 25.48
C GLU A 238 -38.90 39.08 24.17
N LEU A 239 -38.68 40.39 24.07
CA LEU A 239 -38.89 41.14 22.83
C LEU A 239 -37.92 40.73 21.75
N ASP A 240 -36.60 40.58 22.10
CA ASP A 240 -35.56 40.15 21.23
C ASP A 240 -35.83 38.73 20.70
N PHE A 241 -36.24 37.84 21.63
CA PHE A 241 -36.60 36.45 21.30
C PHE A 241 -37.80 36.39 20.34
N ALA A 242 -38.86 37.19 20.58
CA ALA A 242 -40.05 37.20 19.74
C ALA A 242 -39.76 37.71 18.32
N LEU A 243 -38.87 38.71 18.19
CA LEU A 243 -38.45 39.24 16.92
C LEU A 243 -37.52 38.26 16.17
N GLY A 244 -36.55 37.69 16.92
CA GLY A 244 -35.66 36.65 16.40
C GLY A 244 -36.42 35.41 15.93
N LEU A 245 -37.42 34.97 16.69
CA LEU A 245 -38.24 33.80 16.36
C LEU A 245 -38.97 33.99 15.03
N PHE A 246 -39.43 35.19 14.72
CA PHE A 246 -40.08 35.50 13.44
C PHE A 246 -39.09 35.40 12.26
N THR A 247 -37.94 36.06 12.36
CA THR A 247 -36.93 36.09 11.30
C THR A 247 -36.22 34.73 11.10
N VAL A 248 -35.69 34.16 12.21
CA VAL A 248 -35.01 32.87 12.18
C VAL A 248 -35.99 31.74 11.82
N GLY A 249 -37.23 31.82 12.38
CA GLY A 249 -38.25 30.79 12.15
C GLY A 249 -38.64 30.68 10.69
N HIS A 250 -38.73 31.77 9.97
CA HIS A 250 -39.06 31.75 8.55
C HIS A 250 -38.01 30.98 7.72
N HIS A 251 -36.75 31.35 7.85
CA HIS A 251 -35.67 30.71 7.06
C HIS A 251 -35.39 29.27 7.51
N MET A 252 -35.45 28.98 8.83
CA MET A 252 -35.24 27.63 9.34
C MET A 252 -36.34 26.66 8.96
N ASN A 253 -37.63 27.13 8.86
CA ASN A 253 -38.69 26.23 8.46
C ASN A 253 -38.55 25.72 7.03
N ASP A 254 -38.07 26.52 6.11
CA ASP A 254 -37.80 26.13 4.71
C ASP A 254 -36.77 24.97 4.67
N ILE A 255 -35.71 25.06 5.49
CA ILE A 255 -34.70 24.01 5.62
C ILE A 255 -35.31 22.76 6.29
N ILE A 256 -36.07 22.94 7.39
CA ILE A 256 -36.70 21.82 8.10
C ILE A 256 -37.70 21.07 7.20
N GLU A 257 -38.48 21.77 6.38
CA GLU A 257 -39.38 21.14 5.41
C GLU A 257 -38.62 20.37 4.31
N THR A 258 -37.50 20.88 3.86
CA THR A 258 -36.65 20.23 2.86
C THR A 258 -36.10 18.88 3.33
N PHE A 259 -35.79 18.77 4.61
CA PHE A 259 -35.17 17.57 5.22
C PHE A 259 -36.13 16.84 6.19
N ALA A 260 -37.44 16.94 5.99
CA ALA A 260 -38.45 16.39 6.89
C ALA A 260 -38.33 14.86 7.09
N ASP A 261 -37.79 14.13 6.14
CA ASP A 261 -37.67 12.68 6.19
C ASP A 261 -36.46 12.19 7.03
N GLU A 262 -35.57 13.09 7.50
CA GLU A 262 -34.33 12.75 8.17
C GLU A 262 -34.38 13.11 9.68
N PRO A 263 -34.79 12.17 10.59
CA PRO A 263 -35.07 12.47 11.98
C PRO A 263 -33.83 12.95 12.78
N GLU A 264 -32.64 12.40 12.52
CA GLU A 264 -31.40 12.82 13.20
C GLU A 264 -31.00 14.24 12.82
N LEU A 265 -31.22 14.62 11.56
CA LEU A 265 -30.99 15.97 11.07
C LEU A 265 -32.03 16.96 11.64
N LEU A 266 -33.30 16.57 11.74
CA LEU A 266 -34.33 17.41 12.34
C LEU A 266 -34.04 17.76 13.82
N GLU A 267 -33.49 16.79 14.57
CA GLU A 267 -33.05 17.06 15.96
C GLU A 267 -31.92 18.09 15.99
N TYR A 268 -30.94 17.96 15.07
CA TYR A 268 -29.86 18.92 14.96
C TYR A 268 -30.36 20.31 14.57
N LEU A 269 -31.21 20.42 13.54
CA LEU A 269 -31.76 21.72 13.08
C LEU A 269 -32.59 22.43 14.17
N LYS A 270 -33.30 21.68 15.00
CA LYS A 270 -33.99 22.25 16.17
C LYS A 270 -33.01 22.83 17.19
N ALA A 271 -31.93 22.10 17.47
CA ALA A 271 -30.89 22.59 18.38
C ALA A 271 -30.18 23.82 17.81
N VAL A 272 -29.93 23.87 16.48
CA VAL A 272 -29.39 25.05 15.79
C VAL A 272 -30.34 26.24 15.96
N LYS A 273 -31.66 26.04 15.74
CA LYS A 273 -32.66 27.08 15.89
C LYS A 273 -32.71 27.64 17.30
N GLU A 274 -32.67 26.76 18.29
CA GLU A 274 -32.67 27.15 19.72
C GLU A 274 -31.41 27.94 20.07
N ASP A 275 -30.22 27.46 19.64
CA ASP A 275 -28.96 28.15 19.94
C ASP A 275 -28.84 29.52 19.22
N ILE A 276 -29.36 29.64 17.98
CA ILE A 276 -29.41 30.94 17.29
C ILE A 276 -30.28 31.92 18.05
N LEU A 277 -31.46 31.48 18.56
CA LEU A 277 -32.38 32.32 19.30
C LEU A 277 -31.82 32.75 20.66
N ASP A 278 -31.01 31.89 21.28
CA ASP A 278 -30.37 32.19 22.58
C ASP A 278 -29.13 33.10 22.37
N ASN A 279 -28.57 33.15 21.18
CA ASN A 279 -27.32 33.89 20.85
C ASN A 279 -27.51 34.87 19.68
N LEU A 280 -28.63 35.55 19.59
CA LEU A 280 -28.92 36.51 18.51
C LEU A 280 -27.88 37.63 18.40
N VAL A 281 -27.21 37.96 19.50
CA VAL A 281 -26.12 38.95 19.57
C VAL A 281 -24.93 38.57 18.68
N ASP A 282 -24.67 37.26 18.43
CA ASP A 282 -23.61 36.81 17.55
C ASP A 282 -23.79 37.25 16.09
N PHE A 283 -25.05 37.60 15.70
CA PHE A 283 -25.39 38.06 14.36
C PHE A 283 -25.48 39.58 14.23
N VAL A 284 -25.60 40.28 15.36
CA VAL A 284 -25.74 41.76 15.38
C VAL A 284 -24.39 42.33 15.74
N SER A 285 -23.65 42.78 14.71
CA SER A 285 -22.42 43.54 14.95
C SER A 285 -22.79 44.93 15.47
N GLU A 286 -22.48 45.25 16.70
CA GLU A 286 -22.34 46.64 17.12
C GLU A 286 -21.07 47.20 16.47
N GLU A 287 -21.22 48.16 15.60
CA GLU A 287 -20.10 49.04 15.20
C GLU A 287 -19.63 49.78 16.44
N ALA A 288 -18.63 49.24 17.11
CA ALA A 288 -18.19 49.74 18.38
C ALA A 288 -17.17 50.85 18.14
N GLU A 289 -17.62 52.13 18.29
CA GLU A 289 -16.74 53.27 18.54
C GLU A 289 -15.89 53.10 19.82
N GLU A 290 -16.17 52.15 20.70
CA GLU A 290 -15.40 51.81 21.91
C GLU A 290 -14.22 50.86 21.67
N GLU A 291 -14.13 50.16 20.51
CA GLU A 291 -13.10 49.15 20.30
C GLU A 291 -11.72 49.75 19.97
N GLU A 292 -11.65 50.91 19.34
CA GLU A 292 -10.35 51.56 19.08
C GLU A 292 -9.56 51.89 20.35
N SER A 293 -10.22 52.11 21.46
CA SER A 293 -9.60 52.41 22.74
C SER A 293 -8.96 51.17 23.42
N ILE A 294 -9.59 50.00 23.29
CA ILE A 294 -9.10 48.77 23.91
C ILE A 294 -8.02 48.12 23.07
N GLN A 295 -8.11 48.14 21.76
CA GLN A 295 -7.05 47.68 20.85
C GLN A 295 -5.80 48.51 20.95
N ALA A 296 -5.92 49.83 21.19
CA ALA A 296 -4.78 50.69 21.40
C ALA A 296 -4.01 50.39 22.70
N PHE A 297 -4.67 49.89 23.75
CA PHE A 297 -4.10 49.54 25.05
C PHE A 297 -3.61 48.10 25.14
N MET A 298 -4.19 47.15 24.37
CA MET A 298 -3.88 45.71 24.37
C MET A 298 -3.80 45.18 22.95
N PRO A 299 -2.69 45.39 22.23
CA PRO A 299 -2.58 44.96 20.83
C PRO A 299 -2.73 43.42 20.60
N TRP A 300 -2.66 42.63 21.67
CA TRP A 300 -2.84 41.16 21.67
C TRP A 300 -4.26 40.69 22.03
N TYR A 301 -5.16 41.60 22.33
CA TYR A 301 -6.56 41.26 22.61
C TYR A 301 -7.29 41.11 21.28
N ASN A 302 -7.24 39.89 20.72
CA ASN A 302 -8.10 39.51 19.61
C ASN A 302 -9.47 39.16 20.17
N LYS A 303 -10.47 40.02 19.96
CA LYS A 303 -11.86 39.62 20.02
C LYS A 303 -12.01 38.47 19.03
N LYS A 304 -12.54 37.30 19.46
CA LYS A 304 -12.99 36.27 18.54
C LYS A 304 -13.87 36.96 17.54
N SER A 305 -13.52 36.91 16.25
CA SER A 305 -14.33 37.55 15.21
C SER A 305 -15.73 36.97 15.25
N ASN A 306 -16.74 37.74 14.90
CA ASN A 306 -18.11 37.21 14.79
C ASN A 306 -18.18 35.97 13.90
N GLU A 307 -17.27 35.85 12.92
CA GLU A 307 -17.13 34.69 12.05
C GLU A 307 -16.80 33.40 12.83
N ASP A 308 -15.99 33.46 13.91
CA ASP A 308 -15.66 32.29 14.73
C ASP A 308 -16.88 31.79 15.49
N ASN A 309 -17.72 32.67 15.99
CA ASN A 309 -18.95 32.32 16.68
C ASN A 309 -19.97 31.67 15.73
N LEU A 310 -20.03 32.08 14.47
CA LEU A 310 -20.94 31.55 13.46
C LEU A 310 -20.46 30.21 12.89
N THR A 311 -19.20 29.82 13.09
CA THR A 311 -18.65 28.56 12.60
C THR A 311 -19.39 27.34 13.17
N LYS A 312 -19.98 27.43 14.37
CA LYS A 312 -20.77 26.35 15.00
C LYS A 312 -22.02 25.95 14.21
N TYR A 313 -22.50 26.77 13.29
CA TYR A 313 -23.67 26.50 12.44
C TYR A 313 -23.28 25.94 11.06
N LYS A 314 -22.00 25.92 10.72
CA LYS A 314 -21.51 25.36 9.45
C LYS A 314 -21.53 23.83 9.48
N ILE A 315 -21.49 23.21 8.29
CA ILE A 315 -21.48 21.77 8.12
C ILE A 315 -20.12 21.33 7.60
N ASN A 316 -19.43 20.44 8.28
CA ASN A 316 -18.24 19.81 7.78
C ASN A 316 -18.62 18.55 6.99
N LEU A 317 -18.71 18.65 5.67
CA LEU A 317 -18.97 17.54 4.76
C LEU A 317 -17.67 16.74 4.57
N LEU A 318 -17.58 15.56 5.17
CA LEU A 318 -16.42 14.68 5.08
C LEU A 318 -16.37 13.93 3.75
N THR A 319 -17.51 13.36 3.34
CA THR A 319 -17.63 12.64 2.07
C THR A 319 -18.85 13.12 1.32
N ASP A 320 -18.61 13.52 0.06
CA ASP A 320 -19.65 13.88 -0.90
C ASP A 320 -19.78 12.74 -1.92
N ASN A 321 -20.86 12.02 -1.86
CA ASN A 321 -21.14 10.88 -2.72
C ASN A 321 -22.13 11.23 -3.86
N SER A 322 -22.41 12.52 -4.08
CA SER A 322 -23.40 12.99 -5.06
C SER A 322 -23.10 12.60 -6.51
N GLU A 323 -21.81 12.46 -6.86
CA GLU A 323 -21.38 12.09 -8.21
C GLU A 323 -21.24 10.58 -8.42
N LEU A 324 -21.37 9.78 -7.37
CA LEU A 324 -21.24 8.34 -7.46
C LEU A 324 -22.48 7.70 -8.09
N THR A 325 -22.26 6.69 -8.92
CA THR A 325 -23.33 5.88 -9.54
C THR A 325 -23.45 4.50 -8.90
N GLY A 326 -22.62 4.18 -7.91
CA GLY A 326 -22.55 2.92 -7.16
C GLY A 326 -21.64 3.06 -5.97
N ALA A 327 -21.18 1.95 -5.39
CA ALA A 327 -20.24 1.96 -4.28
C ALA A 327 -18.87 2.58 -4.66
N PRO A 328 -18.18 3.27 -3.75
CA PRO A 328 -16.86 3.84 -4.02
C PRO A 328 -15.77 2.76 -4.16
N VAL A 329 -14.84 2.96 -5.10
CA VAL A 329 -13.63 2.14 -5.24
C VAL A 329 -12.41 3.05 -5.14
N VAL A 330 -11.75 3.00 -3.99
CA VAL A 330 -10.58 3.82 -3.69
C VAL A 330 -9.31 2.99 -3.83
N VAL A 331 -8.35 3.48 -4.60
CA VAL A 331 -7.01 2.87 -4.74
C VAL A 331 -6.00 3.91 -4.27
N ASP A 332 -5.17 3.55 -3.33
CA ASP A 332 -4.16 4.46 -2.81
C ASP A 332 -2.81 3.76 -2.63
N TYR A 333 -1.74 4.55 -2.78
CA TYR A 333 -0.35 4.11 -2.69
C TYR A 333 0.41 4.76 -1.53
N ASN A 334 -0.26 5.57 -0.73
CA ASN A 334 0.32 6.20 0.47
C ASN A 334 -0.59 6.06 1.68
N PRO A 335 -0.82 4.84 2.17
CA PRO A 335 -1.71 4.56 3.31
C PRO A 335 -1.05 4.90 4.65
N SER A 336 -0.59 6.14 4.84
CA SER A 336 -0.10 6.61 6.14
C SER A 336 -1.23 6.68 7.16
N TYR A 337 -0.90 6.72 8.46
CA TYR A 337 -1.90 6.84 9.53
C TYR A 337 -2.92 7.96 9.28
N PRO A 338 -2.51 9.24 9.05
CA PRO A 338 -3.47 10.32 8.80
C PRO A 338 -4.25 10.12 7.50
N ASN A 339 -3.61 9.57 6.45
CA ASN A 339 -4.31 9.28 5.22
C ASN A 339 -5.37 8.19 5.38
N LEU A 340 -5.18 7.21 6.28
CA LEU A 340 -6.16 6.15 6.52
C LEU A 340 -7.39 6.65 7.28
N VAL A 341 -7.19 7.23 8.47
CA VAL A 341 -8.27 7.58 9.40
C VAL A 341 -8.61 9.06 9.40
N GLY A 342 -7.99 9.84 8.52
CA GLY A 342 -8.13 11.28 8.53
C GLY A 342 -7.30 11.95 9.63
N GLU A 343 -7.35 13.25 9.66
CA GLU A 343 -6.62 14.06 10.63
C GLU A 343 -7.45 15.25 11.11
N VAL A 344 -7.05 15.78 12.24
CA VAL A 344 -7.57 17.05 12.78
C VAL A 344 -6.47 18.09 12.60
N GLU A 345 -6.73 19.11 11.79
CA GLU A 345 -5.83 20.24 11.58
C GLU A 345 -5.89 21.21 12.76
N TYR A 346 -4.81 21.89 13.05
CA TYR A 346 -4.71 22.88 14.11
C TYR A 346 -4.23 24.21 13.55
N ASP A 347 -4.87 25.28 13.95
CA ASP A 347 -4.37 26.62 13.75
C ASP A 347 -3.38 26.97 14.88
N ASN A 348 -2.31 27.62 14.52
CA ASN A 348 -1.31 28.07 15.51
C ASN A 348 -1.39 29.57 15.66
N GLU A 349 -2.04 30.04 16.71
CA GLU A 349 -2.11 31.43 17.06
C GLU A 349 -1.18 31.74 18.23
N PHE A 350 -0.07 32.43 17.96
CA PHE A 350 0.92 32.82 18.97
C PHE A 350 1.41 31.70 19.90
N GLY A 351 1.50 30.47 19.37
CA GLY A 351 1.92 29.30 20.15
C GLY A 351 0.79 28.53 20.82
N ASN A 352 -0.43 29.02 20.78
CA ASN A 352 -1.62 28.27 21.18
C ASN A 352 -2.19 27.50 19.97
N LEU A 353 -2.39 26.20 20.16
CA LEU A 353 -3.03 25.37 19.16
C LEU A 353 -4.55 25.38 19.38
N SER A 354 -5.30 25.87 18.41
CA SER A 354 -6.75 25.82 18.38
C SER A 354 -7.25 24.92 17.26
N THR A 355 -8.36 24.27 17.46
CA THR A 355 -9.03 23.45 16.46
C THR A 355 -10.52 23.41 16.71
N ASP A 356 -11.27 23.16 15.67
CA ASP A 356 -12.71 22.97 15.69
C ASP A 356 -13.15 21.78 14.81
N PHE A 357 -14.43 21.49 14.76
CA PHE A 357 -14.97 20.38 13.99
C PHE A 357 -14.84 20.57 12.46
N MET A 358 -14.68 21.79 11.94
CA MET A 358 -14.46 22.08 10.53
C MET A 358 -13.06 21.70 10.07
N LYS A 359 -12.13 21.54 11.01
CA LYS A 359 -10.72 21.16 10.76
C LYS A 359 -10.52 19.64 10.64
N ILE A 360 -11.58 18.85 10.80
CA ILE A 360 -11.52 17.39 10.62
C ILE A 360 -11.52 17.08 9.12
N LYS A 361 -10.47 16.38 8.68
CA LYS A 361 -10.30 15.97 7.27
C LYS A 361 -10.55 14.48 7.10
N PRO A 362 -11.22 14.06 6.03
CA PRO A 362 -11.48 12.65 5.80
C PRO A 362 -10.23 11.89 5.32
N GLY A 363 -10.07 10.65 5.81
CA GLY A 363 -9.08 9.71 5.30
C GLY A 363 -9.67 8.73 4.27
N LEU A 364 -8.83 7.78 3.83
CA LEU A 364 -9.18 6.75 2.84
C LEU A 364 -10.34 5.87 3.31
N LEU A 365 -10.38 5.52 4.59
CA LEU A 365 -11.46 4.73 5.17
C LEU A 365 -12.81 5.44 5.11
N HIS A 366 -12.83 6.77 5.25
CA HIS A 366 -14.04 7.56 5.08
C HIS A 366 -14.50 7.55 3.63
N LYS A 367 -13.56 7.82 2.70
CA LYS A 367 -13.85 7.90 1.25
C LYS A 367 -14.28 6.57 0.64
N ALA A 368 -13.80 5.46 1.21
CA ALA A 368 -14.12 4.11 0.74
C ALA A 368 -15.27 3.44 1.52
N ASN A 369 -15.83 4.10 2.53
CA ASN A 369 -16.89 3.55 3.36
C ASN A 369 -18.16 3.28 2.53
N GLY A 370 -18.75 2.11 2.69
CA GLY A 370 -19.79 1.59 1.82
C GLY A 370 -19.30 0.97 0.52
N GLY A 371 -17.96 0.77 0.35
CA GLY A 371 -17.39 0.23 -0.86
C GLY A 371 -16.06 -0.49 -0.68
N TYR A 372 -15.07 -0.16 -1.50
CA TYR A 372 -13.83 -0.92 -1.65
C TYR A 372 -12.60 -0.03 -1.46
N LEU A 373 -11.63 -0.50 -0.65
CA LEU A 373 -10.32 0.12 -0.51
C LEU A 373 -9.23 -0.87 -0.95
N ILE A 374 -8.45 -0.48 -1.93
CA ILE A 374 -7.37 -1.29 -2.52
C ILE A 374 -6.03 -0.68 -2.11
N LEU A 375 -5.20 -1.47 -1.43
CA LEU A 375 -3.91 -1.06 -0.89
C LEU A 375 -2.80 -2.02 -1.30
N GLN A 376 -1.55 -1.54 -1.36
CA GLN A 376 -0.38 -2.39 -1.53
C GLN A 376 0.13 -2.86 -0.15
N ALA A 377 0.45 -4.14 -0.03
CA ALA A 377 0.99 -4.72 1.21
C ALA A 377 2.30 -4.04 1.64
N GLN A 378 3.16 -3.76 0.67
CA GLN A 378 4.43 -3.10 0.93
C GLN A 378 4.24 -1.70 1.51
N ASP A 379 3.29 -0.92 0.98
CA ASP A 379 3.08 0.47 1.38
C ASP A 379 2.47 0.55 2.79
N ILE A 380 1.49 -0.32 3.08
CA ILE A 380 0.84 -0.33 4.39
C ILE A 380 1.75 -0.87 5.50
N LEU A 381 2.58 -1.87 5.20
CA LEU A 381 3.55 -2.42 6.15
C LEU A 381 4.78 -1.52 6.32
N GLY A 382 5.12 -0.73 5.31
CA GLY A 382 6.19 0.26 5.35
C GLY A 382 5.83 1.54 6.08
N SER A 383 4.54 1.83 6.27
CA SER A 383 4.07 3.05 6.94
C SER A 383 3.87 2.81 8.43
N PRO A 384 4.51 3.62 9.32
CA PRO A 384 4.35 3.48 10.76
C PRO A 384 2.87 3.54 11.18
N HIS A 385 2.47 2.63 12.06
CA HIS A 385 1.12 2.50 12.62
C HIS A 385 -0.02 2.26 11.62
N ALA A 386 0.25 2.22 10.31
CA ALA A 386 -0.80 2.08 9.30
C ALA A 386 -1.50 0.72 9.37
N TRP A 387 -0.74 -0.37 9.42
CA TRP A 387 -1.29 -1.72 9.55
C TRP A 387 -2.05 -1.91 10.86
N GLU A 388 -1.47 -1.47 11.96
CA GLU A 388 -2.13 -1.55 13.28
C GLU A 388 -3.47 -0.80 13.30
N THR A 389 -3.49 0.38 12.72
CA THR A 389 -4.70 1.22 12.64
C THR A 389 -5.76 0.58 11.76
N LEU A 390 -5.39 0.09 10.57
CA LEU A 390 -6.31 -0.64 9.70
C LEU A 390 -6.89 -1.86 10.42
N ARG A 391 -6.04 -2.68 11.05
CA ARG A 391 -6.46 -3.85 11.82
C ARG A 391 -7.41 -3.47 12.95
N ARG A 392 -7.10 -2.43 13.75
CA ARG A 392 -7.95 -1.93 14.83
C ARG A 392 -9.31 -1.49 14.30
N THR A 393 -9.33 -0.73 13.21
CA THR A 393 -10.57 -0.27 12.56
C THR A 393 -11.44 -1.44 12.10
N LEU A 394 -10.86 -2.47 11.50
CA LEU A 394 -11.59 -3.65 11.03
C LEU A 394 -12.12 -4.51 12.18
N ILE A 395 -11.41 -4.57 13.31
CA ILE A 395 -11.85 -5.32 14.51
C ILE A 395 -12.96 -4.58 15.23
N THR A 396 -12.83 -3.25 15.39
CA THR A 396 -13.80 -2.43 16.12
C THR A 396 -14.99 -2.02 15.28
N GLU A 397 -14.93 -2.18 13.97
CA GLU A 397 -15.91 -1.71 12.98
C GLU A 397 -16.17 -0.20 13.06
N LYS A 398 -15.18 0.57 13.47
CA LYS A 398 -15.30 2.01 13.67
C LYS A 398 -14.05 2.73 13.18
N ILE A 399 -14.25 3.80 12.42
CA ILE A 399 -13.20 4.76 12.13
C ILE A 399 -13.13 5.73 13.30
N ILE A 400 -11.97 5.83 13.91
CA ILE A 400 -11.69 6.77 15.01
C ILE A 400 -10.57 7.68 14.53
N THR A 401 -10.89 8.97 14.38
CA THR A 401 -9.90 9.99 14.03
C THR A 401 -9.33 10.57 15.31
N GLU A 402 -8.09 10.20 15.61
CA GLU A 402 -7.33 10.69 16.77
C GLU A 402 -6.18 11.59 16.31
N PRO A 403 -5.84 12.66 17.05
CA PRO A 403 -4.71 13.51 16.71
C PRO A 403 -3.39 12.69 16.69
N LEU A 404 -2.64 12.75 15.59
CA LEU A 404 -1.38 12.02 15.42
C LEU A 404 -0.36 12.34 16.54
N ARG A 405 -0.38 13.56 17.06
CA ARG A 405 0.50 13.99 18.15
C ARG A 405 0.24 13.27 19.47
N GLU A 406 -1.01 12.98 19.84
CA GLU A 406 -1.32 12.15 21.00
C GLU A 406 -0.71 10.76 20.86
N TYR A 407 -0.74 10.22 19.65
CA TYR A 407 -0.24 8.87 19.34
C TYR A 407 1.30 8.79 19.36
N THR A 408 1.99 9.83 18.88
CA THR A 408 3.45 9.80 18.72
C THR A 408 4.23 10.41 19.87
N THR A 409 3.67 11.39 20.58
CA THR A 409 4.40 12.13 21.63
C THR A 409 3.86 11.93 23.04
N GLY A 410 2.67 11.34 23.18
CA GLY A 410 2.00 11.17 24.48
C GLY A 410 1.58 12.49 25.15
N VAL A 411 1.68 13.62 24.45
CA VAL A 411 1.26 14.92 24.94
C VAL A 411 -0.20 15.12 24.60
N ALA A 412 -1.06 15.15 25.59
CA ALA A 412 -2.49 15.43 25.42
C ALA A 412 -2.68 16.86 24.89
N VAL A 413 -3.17 16.99 23.67
CA VAL A 413 -3.59 18.27 23.10
C VAL A 413 -5.10 18.39 23.33
N SER A 414 -5.56 19.52 23.86
CA SER A 414 -6.99 19.79 24.01
C SER A 414 -7.61 19.93 22.59
N GLY A 415 -8.10 18.83 22.03
CA GLY A 415 -8.67 18.79 20.70
C GLY A 415 -10.11 18.30 20.69
N VAL A 416 -10.71 18.31 19.52
CA VAL A 416 -12.01 17.68 19.28
C VAL A 416 -11.85 16.17 19.13
N LYS A 417 -12.78 15.40 19.73
CA LYS A 417 -12.88 13.94 19.60
C LYS A 417 -14.20 13.61 18.92
N PRO A 418 -14.22 13.51 17.59
CA PRO A 418 -15.46 13.29 16.84
C PRO A 418 -16.09 11.94 17.17
N GLU A 419 -17.38 11.82 16.99
CA GLU A 419 -18.08 10.54 17.07
C GLU A 419 -17.47 9.54 16.10
N PRO A 420 -17.20 8.29 16.54
CA PRO A 420 -16.69 7.25 15.66
C PRO A 420 -17.66 6.92 14.53
N ILE A 421 -17.13 6.76 13.32
CA ILE A 421 -17.94 6.42 12.14
C ILE A 421 -17.99 4.90 11.98
N PRO A 422 -19.17 4.27 11.89
CA PRO A 422 -19.29 2.85 11.57
C PRO A 422 -18.68 2.51 10.21
N VAL A 423 -17.98 1.36 10.13
CA VAL A 423 -17.28 0.89 8.93
C VAL A 423 -18.07 -0.19 8.22
N ASP A 424 -18.37 0.04 6.96
CA ASP A 424 -18.83 -0.99 6.00
C ASP A 424 -17.92 -0.95 4.79
N ILE A 425 -16.81 -1.67 4.83
CA ILE A 425 -15.78 -1.58 3.79
C ILE A 425 -15.19 -2.95 3.45
N LYS A 426 -14.95 -3.19 2.18
CA LYS A 426 -14.18 -4.34 1.70
C LYS A 426 -12.73 -3.90 1.42
N ILE A 427 -11.78 -4.43 2.19
CA ILE A 427 -10.37 -4.19 1.97
C ILE A 427 -9.79 -5.23 1.01
N ILE A 428 -9.02 -4.78 0.04
CA ILE A 428 -8.28 -5.62 -0.91
C ILE A 428 -6.79 -5.23 -0.78
N ILE A 429 -5.99 -6.13 -0.20
CA ILE A 429 -4.54 -5.93 -0.10
C ILE A 429 -3.86 -6.69 -1.23
N ILE A 430 -2.95 -6.02 -1.93
CA ILE A 430 -2.19 -6.59 -3.05
C ILE A 430 -0.73 -6.72 -2.65
N GLY A 431 -0.17 -7.93 -2.74
CA GLY A 431 1.22 -8.15 -2.35
C GLY A 431 1.85 -9.39 -2.96
N GLY A 432 3.12 -9.61 -2.70
CA GLY A 432 3.80 -10.87 -2.99
C GLY A 432 3.55 -11.92 -1.90
N GLY A 433 3.93 -13.17 -2.17
CA GLY A 433 3.81 -14.27 -1.20
C GLY A 433 4.55 -14.00 0.10
N TYR A 434 5.72 -13.37 0.03
CA TYR A 434 6.50 -13.01 1.21
C TYR A 434 5.71 -12.16 2.22
N TYR A 435 5.04 -11.11 1.76
CA TYR A 435 4.22 -10.26 2.66
C TYR A 435 3.02 -11.01 3.22
N TYR A 436 2.42 -11.90 2.43
CA TYR A 436 1.36 -12.77 2.92
C TYR A 436 1.84 -13.67 4.05
N ASP A 437 2.97 -14.34 3.86
CA ASP A 437 3.55 -15.27 4.83
C ASP A 437 3.97 -14.55 6.12
N VAL A 438 4.51 -13.34 6.01
CA VAL A 438 4.84 -12.48 7.17
C VAL A 438 3.56 -12.14 7.95
N LEU A 439 2.52 -11.64 7.28
CA LEU A 439 1.25 -11.30 7.93
C LEU A 439 0.58 -12.51 8.55
N TYR A 440 0.55 -13.64 7.84
CA TYR A 440 -0.07 -14.87 8.31
C TYR A 440 0.65 -15.48 9.52
N THR A 441 1.98 -15.36 9.57
CA THR A 441 2.80 -15.96 10.63
C THR A 441 2.87 -15.09 11.88
N TYR A 442 2.91 -13.76 11.72
CA TYR A 442 3.21 -12.84 12.82
C TYR A 442 2.01 -12.01 13.29
N ASP A 443 0.85 -12.06 12.62
CA ASP A 443 -0.36 -11.33 13.02
C ASP A 443 -1.55 -12.27 13.25
N ASP A 444 -1.89 -12.53 14.49
CA ASP A 444 -2.99 -13.44 14.92
C ASP A 444 -4.38 -13.02 14.38
N TYR A 445 -4.55 -11.78 13.96
CA TYR A 445 -5.80 -11.27 13.42
C TYR A 445 -5.88 -11.34 11.91
N PHE A 446 -4.75 -11.47 11.22
CA PHE A 446 -4.74 -11.47 9.76
C PHE A 446 -5.61 -12.59 9.17
N GLU A 447 -5.49 -13.82 9.67
CA GLU A 447 -6.31 -14.97 9.24
C GLU A 447 -7.81 -14.74 9.48
N LYS A 448 -8.16 -14.05 10.57
CA LYS A 448 -9.56 -13.74 10.90
C LYS A 448 -10.17 -12.67 10.01
N LEU A 449 -9.35 -11.73 9.53
CA LEU A 449 -9.77 -10.58 8.73
C LEU A 449 -9.65 -10.82 7.22
N PHE A 450 -8.63 -11.56 6.76
CA PHE A 450 -8.34 -11.79 5.34
C PHE A 450 -8.52 -13.26 4.95
N LYS A 451 -9.76 -13.72 4.96
CA LYS A 451 -10.10 -15.13 4.69
C LYS A 451 -10.05 -15.50 3.21
N ILE A 452 -9.99 -14.53 2.33
CA ILE A 452 -9.93 -14.76 0.89
C ILE A 452 -8.52 -14.47 0.38
N ARG A 453 -7.85 -15.53 -0.07
CA ARG A 453 -6.59 -15.43 -0.79
C ARG A 453 -6.85 -15.64 -2.27
N VAL A 454 -6.36 -14.71 -3.09
CA VAL A 454 -6.47 -14.72 -4.55
C VAL A 454 -5.06 -14.88 -5.12
N ASP A 455 -4.71 -16.06 -5.58
CA ASP A 455 -3.38 -16.34 -6.11
C ASP A 455 -3.32 -16.12 -7.62
N PHE A 456 -2.44 -15.23 -8.05
CA PHE A 456 -2.07 -15.02 -9.44
C PHE A 456 -0.83 -15.84 -9.78
N ASP A 457 -0.97 -16.75 -10.72
CA ASP A 457 0.12 -17.56 -11.24
C ASP A 457 1.03 -16.71 -12.15
N TYR A 458 2.32 -17.02 -12.19
CA TYR A 458 3.30 -16.38 -13.07
C TYR A 458 3.38 -17.05 -14.44
N GLU A 459 2.69 -18.19 -14.63
CA GLU A 459 2.61 -18.92 -15.88
C GLU A 459 1.19 -19.45 -16.18
N MET A 460 0.88 -19.69 -17.40
CA MET A 460 -0.37 -20.31 -17.84
C MET A 460 -0.12 -21.45 -18.83
N LYS A 461 -1.06 -22.40 -18.92
CA LYS A 461 -0.97 -23.50 -19.90
C LYS A 461 -0.98 -22.95 -21.31
N MET A 462 -0.12 -23.51 -22.17
CA MET A 462 -0.19 -23.23 -23.60
C MET A 462 -1.31 -24.05 -24.23
N ASN A 463 -2.37 -23.37 -24.61
CA ASN A 463 -3.48 -23.91 -25.38
C ASN A 463 -3.97 -22.85 -26.38
N ASP A 464 -4.80 -23.24 -27.31
CA ASP A 464 -5.28 -22.34 -28.37
C ASP A 464 -6.05 -21.13 -27.81
N GLN A 465 -6.77 -21.30 -26.70
CA GLN A 465 -7.49 -20.21 -26.03
C GLN A 465 -6.53 -19.18 -25.46
N ASN A 466 -5.55 -19.59 -24.65
CA ASN A 466 -4.59 -18.68 -24.02
C ASN A 466 -3.69 -18.00 -25.07
N ILE A 467 -3.35 -18.69 -26.15
CA ILE A 467 -2.62 -18.10 -27.28
C ILE A 467 -3.49 -17.03 -27.97
N ALA A 468 -4.79 -17.30 -28.19
CA ALA A 468 -5.69 -16.32 -28.77
C ALA A 468 -5.90 -15.09 -27.86
N GLU A 469 -5.99 -15.30 -26.54
CA GLU A 469 -6.09 -14.19 -25.57
C GLU A 469 -4.80 -13.38 -25.50
N LEU A 470 -3.62 -14.03 -25.56
CA LEU A 470 -2.36 -13.32 -25.66
C LEU A 470 -2.27 -12.50 -26.95
N ALA A 471 -2.76 -13.03 -28.08
CA ALA A 471 -2.83 -12.27 -29.33
C ALA A 471 -3.77 -11.06 -29.24
N LYS A 472 -4.90 -11.15 -28.48
CA LYS A 472 -5.77 -10.01 -28.17
C LYS A 472 -5.06 -8.99 -27.27
N PHE A 473 -4.30 -9.45 -26.25
CA PHE A 473 -3.50 -8.58 -25.40
C PHE A 473 -2.49 -7.78 -26.24
N ILE A 474 -1.77 -8.43 -27.16
CA ILE A 474 -0.85 -7.76 -28.08
C ILE A 474 -1.59 -6.71 -28.89
N ALA A 475 -2.75 -7.04 -29.49
CA ALA A 475 -3.54 -6.11 -30.28
C ALA A 475 -4.07 -4.91 -29.49
N ARG A 476 -4.43 -5.08 -28.21
CA ARG A 476 -4.89 -3.99 -27.32
C ARG A 476 -3.76 -3.03 -26.95
N ASN A 477 -2.55 -3.54 -26.79
CA ASN A 477 -1.37 -2.76 -26.39
C ASN A 477 -0.59 -2.14 -27.57
N THR A 478 -1.12 -2.25 -28.79
CA THR A 478 -0.50 -1.71 -29.99
C THR A 478 -1.33 -0.60 -30.62
N SER A 479 -0.65 0.39 -31.20
CA SER A 479 -1.33 1.49 -31.89
C SER A 479 -1.76 1.05 -33.31
N GLU A 480 -2.81 1.68 -33.83
CA GLU A 480 -3.21 1.48 -35.24
C GLU A 480 -2.14 1.91 -36.24
N ALA A 481 -1.27 2.84 -35.84
CA ALA A 481 -0.19 3.33 -36.66
C ALA A 481 0.91 2.30 -36.94
N ASN A 482 1.14 1.35 -35.99
CA ASN A 482 2.17 0.33 -36.09
C ASN A 482 1.63 -1.06 -35.72
N PRO A 483 0.78 -1.66 -36.56
CA PRO A 483 0.20 -2.97 -36.28
C PRO A 483 1.26 -4.07 -36.32
N PHE A 484 1.12 -5.07 -35.43
CA PHE A 484 1.99 -6.24 -35.43
C PHE A 484 1.64 -7.20 -36.55
N ALA A 485 2.62 -7.57 -37.33
CA ALA A 485 2.46 -8.61 -38.35
C ALA A 485 2.31 -10.00 -37.68
N PRO A 486 1.69 -10.99 -38.33
CA PRO A 486 1.54 -12.34 -37.77
C PRO A 486 2.86 -13.00 -37.32
N CYS A 487 3.95 -12.72 -38.00
CA CYS A 487 5.30 -13.20 -37.63
C CYS A 487 5.82 -12.51 -36.32
N ALA A 488 5.45 -11.26 -36.08
CA ALA A 488 5.82 -10.58 -34.85
C ALA A 488 5.03 -11.10 -33.65
N VAL A 489 3.74 -11.38 -33.84
CA VAL A 489 2.91 -12.04 -32.82
C VAL A 489 3.49 -13.40 -32.44
N ALA A 490 3.90 -14.21 -33.44
CA ALA A 490 4.57 -15.50 -33.20
C ALA A 490 5.86 -15.32 -32.36
N SER A 491 6.68 -14.30 -32.67
CA SER A 491 7.90 -14.04 -31.89
C SER A 491 7.62 -13.61 -30.44
N ILE A 492 6.53 -12.89 -30.18
CA ILE A 492 6.11 -12.57 -28.79
C ILE A 492 5.63 -13.82 -28.07
N ILE A 493 4.88 -14.71 -28.73
CA ILE A 493 4.44 -15.98 -28.13
C ILE A 493 5.66 -16.86 -27.79
N GLU A 494 6.66 -16.96 -28.69
CA GLU A 494 7.91 -17.64 -28.39
C GLU A 494 8.67 -17.01 -27.22
N TYR A 495 8.70 -15.69 -27.14
CA TYR A 495 9.29 -14.99 -26.00
C TYR A 495 8.51 -15.22 -24.69
N ALA A 496 7.19 -15.31 -24.77
CA ALA A 496 6.38 -15.65 -23.60
C ALA A 496 6.69 -17.07 -23.06
N THR A 497 7.00 -18.04 -23.93
CA THR A 497 7.46 -19.37 -23.48
C THR A 497 8.87 -19.33 -22.89
N ARG A 498 9.74 -18.45 -23.42
CA ARG A 498 11.09 -18.26 -22.88
C ARG A 498 11.05 -17.68 -21.45
N ILE A 499 10.20 -16.69 -21.19
CA ILE A 499 10.02 -16.14 -19.83
C ILE A 499 9.44 -17.17 -18.87
N ALA A 500 8.58 -18.07 -19.36
CA ALA A 500 8.03 -19.17 -18.58
C ALA A 500 9.02 -20.35 -18.40
N GLU A 501 10.17 -20.34 -19.11
CA GLU A 501 11.18 -21.39 -19.11
C GLU A 501 10.64 -22.79 -19.47
N ARG A 502 9.53 -22.84 -20.22
CA ARG A 502 8.85 -24.10 -20.60
C ARG A 502 8.17 -23.98 -21.96
N LYS A 503 8.30 -25.03 -22.78
CA LYS A 503 7.68 -25.08 -24.12
C LYS A 503 6.17 -25.18 -24.09
N ASP A 504 5.59 -25.70 -23.00
CA ASP A 504 4.16 -25.97 -22.82
C ASP A 504 3.48 -24.91 -21.92
N ARG A 505 4.17 -23.79 -21.64
CA ARG A 505 3.68 -22.70 -20.81
C ARG A 505 3.92 -21.34 -21.47
N LEU A 506 3.09 -20.39 -21.07
CA LEU A 506 3.20 -18.97 -21.40
C LEU A 506 3.30 -18.17 -20.10
N THR A 507 4.11 -17.14 -20.10
CA THR A 507 4.18 -16.24 -18.94
C THR A 507 2.92 -15.41 -18.81
N THR A 508 2.53 -15.13 -17.59
CA THR A 508 1.50 -14.14 -17.22
C THR A 508 2.11 -12.82 -16.71
N ARG A 509 3.44 -12.66 -16.78
CA ARG A 509 4.11 -11.40 -16.47
C ARG A 509 3.97 -10.44 -17.66
N PHE A 510 2.73 -9.92 -17.82
CA PHE A 510 2.34 -9.09 -18.97
C PHE A 510 3.13 -7.79 -19.07
N ASN A 511 3.66 -7.25 -17.97
CA ASN A 511 4.52 -6.07 -17.98
C ASN A 511 5.78 -6.31 -18.84
N ARG A 512 6.43 -7.49 -18.69
CA ARG A 512 7.62 -7.85 -19.50
C ARG A 512 7.30 -7.96 -20.98
N LEU A 513 6.14 -8.47 -21.32
CA LEU A 513 5.67 -8.52 -22.71
C LEU A 513 5.37 -7.11 -23.23
N ALA A 514 4.69 -6.26 -22.44
CA ALA A 514 4.36 -4.90 -22.81
C ALA A 514 5.62 -4.04 -23.06
N GLU A 515 6.69 -4.23 -22.29
CA GLU A 515 7.99 -3.61 -22.52
C GLU A 515 8.53 -3.95 -23.93
N ILE A 516 8.57 -5.22 -24.28
CA ILE A 516 9.04 -5.67 -25.61
C ILE A 516 8.12 -5.18 -26.74
N LEU A 517 6.79 -5.15 -26.50
CA LEU A 517 5.86 -4.58 -27.49
C LEU A 517 6.18 -3.10 -27.76
N THR A 518 6.40 -2.33 -26.71
CA THR A 518 6.74 -0.89 -26.81
C THR A 518 8.07 -0.69 -27.53
N GLU A 519 9.12 -1.44 -27.16
CA GLU A 519 10.44 -1.34 -27.78
C GLU A 519 10.42 -1.79 -29.23
N ALA A 520 9.68 -2.84 -29.56
CA ALA A 520 9.57 -3.32 -30.95
C ALA A 520 8.91 -2.29 -31.87
N VAL A 521 7.95 -1.48 -31.36
CA VAL A 521 7.36 -0.34 -32.09
C VAL A 521 8.44 0.73 -32.35
N VAL A 522 9.28 1.04 -31.36
CA VAL A 522 10.38 2.00 -31.54
C VAL A 522 11.33 1.54 -32.64
N TRP A 523 11.75 0.27 -32.64
CA TRP A 523 12.61 -0.28 -33.68
C TRP A 523 11.94 -0.29 -35.05
N ALA A 524 10.64 -0.56 -35.14
CA ALA A 524 9.90 -0.48 -36.40
C ALA A 524 9.90 0.95 -36.95
N ASN A 525 9.67 1.95 -36.09
CA ASN A 525 9.71 3.36 -36.45
C ASN A 525 11.10 3.80 -36.93
N MET A 526 12.16 3.37 -36.26
CA MET A 526 13.55 3.63 -36.69
C MET A 526 13.85 3.01 -38.07
N ASP A 527 13.31 1.83 -38.35
CA ASP A 527 13.40 1.16 -39.66
C ASP A 527 12.40 1.74 -40.69
N LYS A 528 11.61 2.75 -40.34
CA LYS A 528 10.54 3.35 -41.18
C LYS A 528 9.57 2.28 -41.72
N SER A 529 9.22 1.32 -40.91
CA SER A 529 8.35 0.21 -41.27
C SER A 529 6.91 0.49 -40.84
N ASP A 530 5.92 0.36 -41.72
CA ASP A 530 4.50 0.53 -41.44
C ASP A 530 3.93 -0.55 -40.51
N LYS A 531 4.69 -1.61 -40.23
CA LYS A 531 4.27 -2.72 -39.37
C LYS A 531 5.45 -3.22 -38.55
N VAL A 532 5.14 -3.69 -37.34
CA VAL A 532 6.10 -4.40 -36.51
C VAL A 532 6.27 -5.82 -37.06
N LEU A 533 7.51 -6.19 -37.44
CA LEU A 533 7.90 -7.51 -37.95
C LEU A 533 8.65 -8.30 -36.88
N SER A 534 8.82 -9.62 -37.07
CA SER A 534 9.62 -10.49 -36.19
C SER A 534 11.02 -9.94 -35.92
N LYS A 535 11.70 -9.36 -36.95
CA LYS A 535 13.02 -8.75 -36.75
C LYS A 535 13.06 -7.63 -35.71
N HIS A 536 11.96 -6.81 -35.59
CA HIS A 536 11.89 -5.71 -34.64
C HIS A 536 11.69 -6.24 -33.22
N VAL A 537 10.90 -7.31 -33.06
CA VAL A 537 10.70 -8.00 -31.77
C VAL A 537 12.04 -8.63 -31.32
N LYS A 538 12.71 -9.36 -32.20
CA LYS A 538 14.03 -9.96 -31.90
C LYS A 538 15.06 -8.90 -31.53
N LYS A 539 15.05 -7.76 -32.22
CA LYS A 539 15.92 -6.63 -31.93
C LYS A 539 15.64 -5.99 -30.59
N ALA A 540 14.34 -5.85 -30.21
CA ALA A 540 13.94 -5.37 -28.89
C ALA A 540 14.46 -6.31 -27.78
N ILE A 541 14.29 -7.62 -27.94
CA ILE A 541 14.79 -8.62 -26.99
C ILE A 541 16.32 -8.56 -26.87
N GLU A 542 17.04 -8.59 -28.01
CA GLU A 542 18.51 -8.49 -28.06
C GLU A 542 19.02 -7.24 -27.34
N LYS A 543 18.39 -6.08 -27.59
CA LYS A 543 18.82 -4.81 -26.99
C LYS A 543 18.42 -4.66 -25.55
N ARG A 544 17.33 -5.30 -25.13
CA ARG A 544 17.02 -5.42 -23.72
C ARG A 544 18.07 -6.26 -22.99
N ASP A 545 18.40 -7.43 -23.52
CA ASP A 545 19.43 -8.31 -22.95
C ASP A 545 20.78 -7.57 -22.89
N TYR A 546 21.18 -6.88 -23.93
CA TYR A 546 22.42 -6.08 -23.99
C TYR A 546 22.48 -4.98 -22.91
N ARG A 547 21.35 -4.40 -22.53
CA ARG A 547 21.32 -3.39 -21.43
C ARG A 547 21.48 -4.01 -20.04
N LEU A 548 21.24 -5.30 -19.91
CA LEU A 548 21.21 -6.00 -18.62
C LEU A 548 22.38 -6.97 -18.40
N ASN A 549 23.07 -7.36 -19.48
CA ASN A 549 24.05 -8.46 -19.47
C ASN A 549 25.49 -8.01 -19.18
N MET A 550 25.74 -6.78 -18.73
CA MET A 550 27.11 -6.29 -18.52
C MET A 550 27.96 -7.21 -17.62
N TYR A 551 27.32 -7.78 -16.57
CA TYR A 551 28.01 -8.71 -15.67
C TYR A 551 28.35 -10.04 -16.36
N GLU A 552 27.46 -10.56 -17.21
CA GLU A 552 27.72 -11.74 -18.06
C GLU A 552 28.83 -11.46 -19.05
N GLU A 553 28.84 -10.29 -19.73
CA GLU A 553 29.92 -9.91 -20.65
C GLU A 553 31.29 -9.88 -19.96
N LYS A 554 31.37 -9.29 -18.74
CA LYS A 554 32.61 -9.28 -17.98
C LYS A 554 33.10 -10.67 -17.60
N LEU A 555 32.22 -11.58 -17.23
CA LEU A 555 32.57 -12.98 -16.98
C LEU A 555 33.00 -13.70 -18.25
N SER A 556 32.38 -13.38 -19.40
CA SER A 556 32.76 -13.95 -20.71
C SER A 556 34.15 -13.48 -21.11
N GLU A 557 34.47 -12.18 -20.93
CA GLU A 557 35.83 -11.67 -21.15
C GLU A 557 36.89 -12.45 -20.32
N MET A 558 36.59 -12.68 -19.01
CA MET A 558 37.50 -13.45 -18.15
C MET A 558 37.67 -14.92 -18.56
N LEU A 559 36.63 -15.52 -19.15
CA LEU A 559 36.69 -16.88 -19.71
C LEU A 559 37.46 -16.92 -21.02
N GLU A 560 37.37 -15.87 -21.85
CA GLU A 560 38.13 -15.74 -23.13
C GLU A 560 39.61 -15.53 -22.89
N GLU A 561 39.96 -14.73 -21.91
CA GLU A 561 41.33 -14.42 -21.50
C GLU A 561 41.98 -15.55 -20.66
N ASP A 562 41.28 -16.65 -20.41
CA ASP A 562 41.68 -17.74 -19.50
C ASP A 562 41.96 -17.29 -18.05
N SER A 563 41.50 -16.10 -17.66
CA SER A 563 41.50 -15.65 -16.27
C SER A 563 40.59 -16.56 -15.39
N ILE A 564 39.50 -17.07 -15.98
CA ILE A 564 38.74 -18.20 -15.47
C ILE A 564 39.00 -19.39 -16.39
N MET A 565 39.61 -20.43 -15.82
CA MET A 565 40.10 -21.58 -16.59
C MET A 565 39.00 -22.62 -16.82
N VAL A 566 38.47 -22.72 -18.01
CA VAL A 566 37.51 -23.75 -18.46
C VAL A 566 38.04 -24.30 -19.78
N SER A 567 38.09 -25.61 -19.97
CA SER A 567 38.55 -26.20 -21.24
C SER A 567 37.36 -26.57 -22.13
N THR A 568 37.41 -26.26 -23.40
CA THR A 568 36.38 -26.59 -24.41
C THR A 568 36.82 -27.62 -25.43
N GLU A 569 38.02 -28.17 -25.26
CA GLU A 569 38.64 -29.17 -26.12
C GLU A 569 39.60 -30.09 -25.34
N GLY A 570 39.90 -31.24 -25.92
CA GLY A 570 40.82 -32.22 -25.35
C GLY A 570 40.15 -33.11 -24.29
N GLU A 571 41.03 -33.84 -23.60
CA GLU A 571 40.61 -34.84 -22.56
C GLU A 571 41.46 -34.68 -21.30
N LYS A 572 40.86 -34.82 -20.12
CA LYS A 572 41.51 -34.72 -18.81
C LYS A 572 40.97 -35.75 -17.84
N ILE A 573 41.87 -36.32 -16.99
CA ILE A 573 41.47 -37.23 -15.91
C ILE A 573 41.04 -36.38 -14.70
N GLY A 574 39.90 -36.73 -14.12
CA GLY A 574 39.41 -36.08 -12.92
C GLY A 574 39.01 -34.63 -13.09
N GLN A 575 38.79 -34.17 -14.33
CA GLN A 575 38.31 -32.81 -14.64
C GLN A 575 37.08 -32.87 -15.55
N ILE A 576 36.10 -32.00 -15.30
CA ILE A 576 34.86 -31.92 -16.08
C ILE A 576 34.32 -30.50 -16.03
N ASN A 577 33.49 -30.11 -17.02
CA ASN A 577 32.81 -28.84 -17.08
C ASN A 577 31.40 -28.95 -16.44
N GLY A 578 31.19 -28.23 -15.35
CA GLY A 578 29.89 -28.02 -14.70
C GLY A 578 29.27 -26.69 -15.14
N LEU A 579 27.98 -26.53 -14.86
CA LEU A 579 27.19 -25.35 -15.25
C LEU A 579 26.42 -24.81 -14.06
N ALA A 580 26.73 -23.57 -13.66
CA ALA A 580 26.04 -22.83 -12.61
C ALA A 580 25.17 -21.72 -13.22
N VAL A 581 24.00 -21.46 -12.66
CA VAL A 581 23.13 -20.34 -13.03
C VAL A 581 23.37 -19.17 -12.10
N LEU A 582 23.46 -18.00 -12.64
CA LEU A 582 23.56 -16.73 -11.93
C LEU A 582 22.32 -15.88 -12.26
N ASP A 583 21.67 -15.37 -11.22
CA ASP A 583 20.49 -14.50 -11.32
C ASP A 583 20.84 -13.15 -10.69
N THR A 584 20.79 -12.08 -11.50
CA THR A 584 21.00 -10.69 -11.05
C THR A 584 19.68 -9.94 -10.78
N GLY A 585 18.55 -10.65 -10.79
CA GLY A 585 17.20 -10.12 -10.63
C GLY A 585 16.52 -9.84 -11.99
N ASP A 586 17.16 -9.06 -12.86
CA ASP A 586 16.60 -8.72 -14.17
C ASP A 586 17.18 -9.58 -15.33
N HIS A 587 18.31 -10.20 -15.12
CA HIS A 587 19.01 -11.01 -16.10
C HIS A 587 19.50 -12.32 -15.49
N VAL A 588 19.22 -13.43 -16.19
CA VAL A 588 19.62 -14.78 -15.79
C VAL A 588 20.49 -15.38 -16.87
N PHE A 589 21.65 -15.90 -16.49
CA PHE A 589 22.58 -16.53 -17.41
C PHE A 589 23.34 -17.67 -16.70
N ALA A 590 24.10 -18.46 -17.43
CA ALA A 590 24.91 -19.51 -16.83
C ALA A 590 26.40 -19.30 -17.02
N LYS A 591 27.17 -19.67 -16.00
CA LYS A 591 28.61 -19.67 -15.95
C LYS A 591 29.10 -21.12 -16.04
N PRO A 592 29.88 -21.50 -17.08
CA PRO A 592 30.67 -22.73 -17.09
C PRO A 592 31.73 -22.67 -15.99
N SER A 593 31.93 -23.79 -15.29
CA SER A 593 32.90 -23.89 -14.20
C SER A 593 33.65 -25.19 -14.29
N ARG A 594 34.97 -25.16 -14.04
CA ARG A 594 35.78 -26.35 -13.93
C ARG A 594 35.57 -27.04 -12.61
N ILE A 595 35.25 -28.32 -12.66
CA ILE A 595 35.16 -29.18 -11.48
C ILE A 595 36.27 -30.18 -11.58
N THR A 596 37.05 -30.33 -10.51
CA THR A 596 38.14 -31.31 -10.43
C THR A 596 37.93 -32.30 -9.29
N ALA A 597 38.35 -33.51 -9.49
CA ALA A 597 38.38 -34.53 -8.46
C ALA A 597 39.74 -35.22 -8.45
N THR A 598 40.23 -35.45 -7.25
CA THR A 598 41.40 -36.30 -7.03
C THR A 598 41.00 -37.57 -6.29
N ALA A 599 41.63 -38.68 -6.59
CA ALA A 599 41.34 -39.96 -5.87
C ALA A 599 42.59 -40.71 -5.52
N TYR A 600 42.74 -41.12 -4.28
CA TYR A 600 43.87 -41.88 -3.79
C TYR A 600 43.41 -42.84 -2.70
N MET A 601 44.30 -43.79 -2.33
CA MET A 601 44.04 -44.75 -1.24
C MET A 601 43.92 -44.03 0.11
N GLY A 602 42.86 -44.31 0.86
CA GLY A 602 42.64 -43.69 2.17
C GLY A 602 41.32 -44.09 2.80
N LYS A 603 40.98 -43.46 3.92
CA LYS A 603 39.76 -43.75 4.71
C LYS A 603 38.84 -42.52 4.81
N ALA A 604 39.22 -41.39 4.29
CA ALA A 604 38.44 -40.14 4.41
C ALA A 604 37.12 -40.14 3.65
N GLY A 605 36.93 -41.04 2.67
CA GLY A 605 35.78 -41.02 1.79
C GLY A 605 35.90 -39.89 0.76
N ILE A 606 34.77 -39.32 0.42
CA ILE A 606 34.70 -38.14 -0.45
C ILE A 606 34.60 -36.89 0.41
N VAL A 607 35.52 -35.97 0.16
CA VAL A 607 35.58 -34.64 0.83
C VAL A 607 35.29 -33.58 -0.20
N ASN A 608 34.29 -32.80 0.06
CA ASN A 608 33.96 -31.58 -0.71
C ASN A 608 34.74 -30.40 -0.11
N ILE A 609 35.60 -29.78 -0.93
CA ILE A 609 36.47 -28.68 -0.48
C ILE A 609 35.64 -27.46 -0.16
N GLU A 610 34.58 -27.16 -0.88
CA GLU A 610 33.70 -26.03 -0.63
C GLU A 610 33.01 -26.17 0.74
N LYS A 611 32.65 -27.40 1.15
CA LYS A 611 32.09 -27.64 2.49
C LYS A 611 33.09 -27.41 3.59
N GLU A 612 34.31 -27.91 3.43
CA GLU A 612 35.38 -27.73 4.42
C GLU A 612 35.80 -26.24 4.53
N ALA A 613 35.54 -25.41 3.50
CA ALA A 613 35.82 -23.99 3.46
C ALA A 613 34.62 -23.12 3.80
N ASP A 614 33.50 -23.70 4.26
CA ASP A 614 32.23 -22.99 4.52
C ASP A 614 31.68 -22.18 3.32
N MET A 615 31.89 -22.70 2.11
CA MET A 615 31.49 -22.11 0.82
C MET A 615 30.37 -22.89 0.14
N SER A 616 29.82 -23.96 0.77
CA SER A 616 28.72 -24.74 0.22
C SER A 616 27.41 -24.52 0.96
N GLY A 617 26.31 -24.44 0.23
CA GLY A 617 24.96 -24.43 0.80
C GLY A 617 24.46 -25.84 1.11
N SER A 618 23.43 -25.94 1.94
CA SER A 618 22.88 -27.21 2.43
C SER A 618 22.33 -28.13 1.34
N ILE A 619 21.84 -27.54 0.23
CA ILE A 619 21.30 -28.32 -0.91
C ILE A 619 22.45 -28.99 -1.66
N HIS A 620 23.56 -28.27 -1.86
CA HIS A 620 24.76 -28.83 -2.45
C HIS A 620 25.36 -29.94 -1.62
N ASP A 621 25.51 -29.74 -0.31
CA ASP A 621 25.96 -30.78 0.65
C ASP A 621 25.12 -32.06 0.59
N LYS A 622 23.80 -31.91 0.48
CA LYS A 622 22.88 -33.03 0.28
C LYS A 622 23.18 -33.77 -1.03
N GLY A 623 23.43 -33.05 -2.13
CA GLY A 623 23.81 -33.63 -3.43
C GLY A 623 25.06 -34.53 -3.33
N VAL A 624 26.09 -34.04 -2.65
CA VAL A 624 27.32 -34.81 -2.37
C VAL A 624 27.04 -36.07 -1.52
N GLN A 625 26.19 -35.96 -0.49
CA GLN A 625 25.82 -37.14 0.31
C GLN A 625 25.05 -38.21 -0.51
N VAL A 626 24.18 -37.78 -1.41
CA VAL A 626 23.46 -38.67 -2.35
C VAL A 626 24.46 -39.41 -3.26
N MET A 627 25.44 -38.69 -3.79
CA MET A 627 26.51 -39.26 -4.61
C MET A 627 27.35 -40.31 -3.83
N ILE A 628 27.70 -40.01 -2.59
CA ILE A 628 28.38 -40.96 -1.68
C ILE A 628 27.54 -42.22 -1.47
N GLY A 629 26.22 -42.06 -1.28
CA GLY A 629 25.27 -43.18 -1.17
C GLY A 629 25.28 -44.06 -2.43
N TYR A 630 25.26 -43.47 -3.61
CA TYR A 630 25.36 -44.20 -4.90
C TYR A 630 26.67 -45.02 -4.99
N LEU A 631 27.82 -44.41 -4.66
CA LEU A 631 29.11 -45.11 -4.68
C LEU A 631 29.13 -46.30 -3.69
N GLY A 632 28.60 -46.11 -2.49
CA GLY A 632 28.45 -47.16 -1.48
C GLY A 632 27.59 -48.32 -2.01
N GLN A 633 26.44 -48.05 -2.52
CA GLN A 633 25.51 -49.03 -3.05
C GLN A 633 26.07 -49.79 -4.26
N THR A 634 26.80 -49.10 -5.13
CA THR A 634 27.32 -49.69 -6.37
C THR A 634 28.57 -50.52 -6.12
N TYR A 635 29.51 -50.03 -5.34
CA TYR A 635 30.84 -50.61 -5.26
C TYR A 635 31.23 -51.20 -3.92
N ALA A 636 30.50 -50.94 -2.81
CA ALA A 636 30.89 -51.35 -1.44
C ALA A 636 30.06 -52.48 -0.85
N LYS A 637 29.50 -53.34 -1.69
CA LYS A 637 28.71 -54.50 -1.23
C LYS A 637 29.57 -55.58 -0.60
N ASP A 638 30.77 -55.81 -1.15
CA ASP A 638 31.65 -56.90 -0.75
C ASP A 638 32.87 -56.43 0.07
N PHE A 639 33.20 -55.18 0.06
CA PHE A 639 34.31 -54.56 0.75
C PHE A 639 34.09 -53.06 0.99
N PRO A 640 34.61 -52.46 2.07
CA PRO A 640 34.46 -51.04 2.31
C PRO A 640 35.18 -50.18 1.29
N LEU A 641 34.66 -48.97 1.03
CA LEU A 641 35.30 -47.95 0.22
C LEU A 641 36.61 -47.49 0.91
N SER A 642 37.78 -48.04 0.45
CA SER A 642 39.09 -47.61 0.96
C SER A 642 39.63 -46.46 0.07
N LEU A 643 38.91 -45.37 0.07
CA LEU A 643 39.08 -44.24 -0.84
C LEU A 643 39.18 -42.93 -0.04
N SER A 644 40.07 -42.04 -0.49
CA SER A 644 40.03 -40.62 -0.20
C SER A 644 39.95 -39.89 -1.51
N SER A 645 38.94 -39.08 -1.69
CA SER A 645 38.74 -38.25 -2.89
C SER A 645 38.38 -36.83 -2.45
N ARG A 646 38.90 -35.86 -3.18
CA ARG A 646 38.57 -34.45 -2.93
C ARG A 646 37.99 -33.87 -4.22
N ILE A 647 36.88 -33.14 -4.05
CA ILE A 647 36.18 -32.47 -5.13
C ILE A 647 36.32 -30.98 -4.92
N CYS A 648 36.53 -30.22 -6.00
CA CYS A 648 36.65 -28.77 -5.97
C CYS A 648 36.00 -28.13 -7.20
N PHE A 649 35.26 -27.06 -6.99
CA PHE A 649 34.84 -26.10 -8.02
C PHE A 649 35.93 -25.05 -8.16
N GLU A 650 36.85 -25.25 -9.08
CA GLU A 650 37.98 -24.35 -9.22
C GLU A 650 37.53 -22.92 -9.56
N GLN A 651 38.18 -21.93 -8.96
CA GLN A 651 37.91 -20.50 -9.14
C GLN A 651 36.45 -20.10 -8.86
N ASN A 652 35.79 -20.78 -7.91
CA ASN A 652 34.51 -20.36 -7.38
C ASN A 652 34.69 -19.79 -5.98
N TYR A 653 34.57 -18.46 -5.82
CA TYR A 653 34.85 -17.75 -4.59
C TYR A 653 33.57 -17.15 -3.95
N ASN A 654 32.43 -17.28 -4.60
CA ASN A 654 31.15 -16.73 -4.15
C ASN A 654 30.23 -17.77 -3.50
N GLY A 655 30.79 -18.98 -3.24
CA GLY A 655 29.99 -20.08 -2.75
C GLY A 655 29.21 -20.81 -3.83
N ILE A 656 28.67 -21.98 -3.48
CA ILE A 656 27.82 -22.80 -4.34
C ILE A 656 26.65 -23.36 -3.55
N ASP A 657 25.47 -23.38 -4.13
CA ASP A 657 24.33 -24.11 -3.61
C ASP A 657 23.55 -24.80 -4.75
N GLY A 658 22.71 -25.76 -4.40
CA GLY A 658 21.98 -26.60 -5.35
C GLY A 658 22.67 -27.95 -5.63
N ASP A 659 21.85 -28.94 -5.90
CA ASP A 659 22.28 -30.33 -6.14
C ASP A 659 22.52 -30.66 -7.61
N SER A 660 22.34 -29.67 -8.52
CA SER A 660 22.39 -29.85 -9.98
C SER A 660 23.76 -30.26 -10.56
N ALA A 661 24.81 -30.23 -9.71
CA ALA A 661 26.16 -30.64 -10.09
C ALA A 661 26.51 -32.05 -9.61
N SER A 662 25.68 -32.73 -8.82
CA SER A 662 25.99 -34.04 -8.19
C SER A 662 26.34 -35.12 -9.19
N SER A 663 25.71 -35.17 -10.37
CA SER A 663 26.13 -36.08 -11.45
C SER A 663 27.47 -35.68 -12.05
N THR A 664 27.74 -34.40 -12.22
CA THR A 664 29.01 -33.87 -12.75
C THR A 664 30.18 -34.25 -11.84
N GLU A 665 30.02 -34.03 -10.55
CA GLU A 665 31.00 -34.41 -9.51
C GLU A 665 31.28 -35.92 -9.51
N LEU A 666 30.21 -36.72 -9.64
CA LEU A 666 30.36 -38.17 -9.69
C LEU A 666 31.20 -38.61 -10.88
N TYR A 667 30.98 -38.04 -12.09
CA TYR A 667 31.83 -38.38 -13.26
C TYR A 667 33.29 -37.98 -13.05
N ALA A 668 33.55 -36.83 -12.42
CA ALA A 668 34.93 -36.44 -12.11
C ALA A 668 35.59 -37.42 -11.11
N VAL A 669 34.91 -37.86 -10.08
CA VAL A 669 35.40 -38.86 -9.10
C VAL A 669 35.64 -40.19 -9.75
N LEU A 670 34.74 -40.68 -10.59
CA LEU A 670 34.87 -41.99 -11.25
C LEU A 670 36.00 -41.93 -12.30
N SER A 671 36.17 -40.82 -13.00
CA SER A 671 37.33 -40.60 -13.88
C SER A 671 38.66 -40.65 -13.12
N ALA A 672 38.75 -39.92 -12.01
CA ALA A 672 39.95 -39.92 -11.16
C ALA A 672 40.27 -41.30 -10.59
N LEU A 673 39.26 -42.06 -10.16
CA LEU A 673 39.40 -43.41 -9.68
C LEU A 673 39.87 -44.42 -10.72
N ALA A 674 39.20 -44.36 -11.87
CA ALA A 674 39.46 -45.32 -12.95
C ALA A 674 40.64 -44.91 -13.86
N GLU A 675 41.19 -43.72 -13.67
CA GLU A 675 42.21 -43.10 -14.53
C GLU A 675 41.75 -43.04 -16.01
N ILE A 676 40.46 -42.71 -16.21
CA ILE A 676 39.85 -42.59 -17.54
C ILE A 676 39.66 -41.07 -17.84
N PRO A 677 40.23 -40.60 -18.96
CA PRO A 677 40.07 -39.21 -19.33
C PRO A 677 38.60 -38.88 -19.69
N ILE A 678 38.18 -37.67 -19.36
CA ILE A 678 36.88 -37.08 -19.71
C ILE A 678 37.09 -36.07 -20.82
N ARG A 679 36.23 -36.08 -21.83
CA ARG A 679 36.15 -35.08 -22.89
C ARG A 679 35.81 -33.72 -22.30
N GLN A 680 36.61 -32.71 -22.66
CA GLN A 680 36.44 -31.33 -22.17
C GLN A 680 35.58 -30.46 -23.11
N ASP A 681 35.24 -30.98 -24.28
CA ASP A 681 34.30 -30.35 -25.22
C ASP A 681 32.81 -30.62 -24.85
N ILE A 682 32.59 -31.36 -23.77
CA ILE A 682 31.25 -31.64 -23.25
C ILE A 682 31.12 -31.04 -21.84
N ALA A 683 30.04 -30.25 -21.61
CA ALA A 683 29.61 -29.87 -20.29
C ALA A 683 28.42 -30.73 -19.82
N ILE A 684 28.25 -30.83 -18.52
CA ILE A 684 27.13 -31.62 -17.97
C ILE A 684 26.43 -30.85 -16.83
N THR A 685 25.15 -31.07 -16.73
CA THR A 685 24.33 -30.69 -15.55
C THR A 685 23.27 -31.73 -15.31
N GLY A 686 23.00 -32.01 -14.04
CA GLY A 686 21.96 -32.94 -13.62
C GLY A 686 22.11 -33.29 -12.15
N SER A 687 21.02 -33.23 -11.41
CA SER A 687 20.95 -33.83 -10.08
C SER A 687 20.79 -35.35 -10.22
N MET A 688 21.23 -36.12 -9.23
CA MET A 688 21.08 -37.57 -9.24
C MET A 688 20.49 -38.07 -7.95
N ASN A 689 19.88 -39.25 -7.97
CA ASN A 689 19.51 -39.98 -6.79
C ASN A 689 20.52 -41.09 -6.45
N GLN A 690 20.32 -41.79 -5.30
CA GLN A 690 21.22 -42.87 -4.84
C GLN A 690 21.22 -44.12 -5.74
N HIS A 691 20.30 -44.19 -6.71
CA HIS A 691 20.21 -45.29 -7.69
C HIS A 691 20.84 -44.95 -9.03
N GLY A 692 21.38 -43.74 -9.20
CA GLY A 692 21.99 -43.30 -10.45
C GLY A 692 21.00 -42.67 -11.46
N GLU A 693 19.75 -42.53 -11.10
CA GLU A 693 18.76 -41.87 -11.95
C GLU A 693 19.00 -40.35 -11.94
N ILE A 694 18.99 -39.77 -13.12
CA ILE A 694 19.20 -38.33 -13.34
C ILE A 694 17.86 -37.58 -13.17
N GLN A 695 17.88 -36.61 -12.28
CA GLN A 695 16.74 -35.79 -11.89
C GLN A 695 16.77 -34.44 -12.63
N PRO A 696 15.58 -33.83 -12.89
CA PRO A 696 15.49 -32.52 -13.55
C PRO A 696 16.06 -31.42 -12.66
N ILE A 697 16.59 -30.38 -13.31
CA ILE A 697 17.20 -29.22 -12.65
C ILE A 697 16.58 -27.91 -13.17
N GLY A 698 16.80 -26.81 -12.43
CA GLY A 698 16.40 -25.47 -12.88
C GLY A 698 17.40 -24.86 -13.88
N GLY A 699 16.90 -23.94 -14.73
CA GLY A 699 17.74 -23.14 -15.62
C GLY A 699 18.45 -23.91 -16.73
N ALA A 700 17.90 -25.04 -17.15
CA ALA A 700 18.50 -25.89 -18.21
C ALA A 700 18.75 -25.12 -19.51
N THR A 701 17.84 -24.24 -19.91
CA THR A 701 17.98 -23.35 -21.07
C THR A 701 19.23 -22.49 -20.96
N TYR A 702 19.41 -21.78 -19.87
CA TYR A 702 20.55 -20.89 -19.62
C TYR A 702 21.87 -21.68 -19.55
N LYS A 703 21.85 -22.86 -18.91
CA LYS A 703 23.02 -23.72 -18.79
C LYS A 703 23.56 -24.18 -20.15
N VAL A 704 22.66 -24.59 -21.06
CA VAL A 704 23.03 -24.95 -22.44
C VAL A 704 23.59 -23.74 -23.19
N GLU A 705 22.91 -22.58 -23.08
CA GLU A 705 23.30 -21.35 -23.73
C GLU A 705 24.68 -20.85 -23.24
N GLY A 706 24.93 -20.84 -21.93
CA GLY A 706 26.20 -20.36 -21.39
C GLY A 706 27.42 -21.17 -21.83
N PHE A 707 27.28 -22.52 -21.95
CA PHE A 707 28.39 -23.32 -22.51
C PHE A 707 28.52 -23.14 -24.03
N PHE A 708 27.39 -23.03 -24.72
CA PHE A 708 27.40 -22.73 -26.17
C PHE A 708 28.11 -21.40 -26.47
N ASP A 709 27.77 -20.35 -25.71
CA ASP A 709 28.35 -19.01 -25.91
C ASP A 709 29.90 -19.05 -25.73
N LEU A 710 30.38 -19.74 -24.66
CA LEU A 710 31.82 -19.97 -24.48
C LEU A 710 32.45 -20.73 -25.66
N CYS A 711 31.83 -21.82 -26.12
CA CYS A 711 32.31 -22.61 -27.24
C CYS A 711 32.29 -21.81 -28.55
N LYS A 712 31.27 -20.99 -28.76
CA LYS A 712 31.14 -20.10 -29.93
C LYS A 712 32.26 -19.09 -29.97
N THR A 713 32.61 -18.45 -28.88
CA THR A 713 33.69 -17.46 -28.77
C THR A 713 35.05 -18.09 -29.08
N ARG A 714 35.31 -19.29 -28.58
CA ARG A 714 36.57 -20.02 -28.83
C ARG A 714 36.63 -20.73 -30.20
N GLY A 715 35.50 -20.80 -30.88
CA GLY A 715 35.32 -21.49 -32.15
C GLY A 715 34.65 -22.86 -31.99
N LEU A 716 33.54 -23.05 -32.71
CA LEU A 716 32.83 -24.33 -32.74
C LEU A 716 33.59 -25.37 -33.55
N THR A 717 33.97 -26.46 -32.90
CA THR A 717 34.71 -27.58 -33.53
C THR A 717 33.80 -28.64 -34.19
N GLY A 718 32.50 -28.62 -33.83
CA GLY A 718 31.53 -29.63 -34.24
C GLY A 718 31.47 -30.86 -33.35
N ASN A 719 32.19 -30.86 -32.23
CA ASN A 719 32.16 -31.94 -31.25
C ASN A 719 31.63 -31.49 -29.88
N GLN A 720 31.49 -30.15 -29.66
CA GLN A 720 31.04 -29.58 -28.39
C GLN A 720 29.55 -29.84 -28.15
N GLY A 721 29.24 -30.01 -26.87
CA GLY A 721 27.85 -30.23 -26.50
C GLY A 721 27.60 -30.18 -25.02
N VAL A 722 26.35 -30.39 -24.65
CA VAL A 722 25.90 -30.40 -23.23
C VAL A 722 25.08 -31.65 -22.97
N ILE A 723 25.36 -32.29 -21.85
CA ILE A 723 24.52 -33.37 -21.31
C ILE A 723 23.52 -32.75 -20.32
N ILE A 724 22.22 -33.07 -20.48
CA ILE A 724 21.14 -32.59 -19.66
C ILE A 724 20.24 -33.73 -19.20
N PRO A 725 19.45 -33.58 -18.11
CA PRO A 725 18.44 -34.54 -17.73
C PRO A 725 17.34 -34.67 -18.80
N THR A 726 16.97 -35.87 -19.16
CA THR A 726 15.89 -36.14 -20.15
C THR A 726 14.60 -35.41 -19.80
N ARG A 727 14.31 -35.26 -18.51
CA ARG A 727 13.08 -34.60 -18.05
C ARG A 727 13.08 -33.08 -18.28
N ASN A 728 14.26 -32.47 -18.51
CA ASN A 728 14.39 -31.04 -18.85
C ASN A 728 14.20 -30.75 -20.36
N ILE A 729 13.96 -31.74 -21.21
CA ILE A 729 13.65 -31.49 -22.63
C ILE A 729 12.46 -30.55 -22.78
N ARG A 730 11.47 -30.67 -21.91
CA ARG A 730 10.29 -29.80 -21.90
C ARG A 730 10.58 -28.34 -21.53
N ASP A 731 11.69 -28.12 -20.80
CA ASP A 731 12.05 -26.81 -20.25
C ASP A 731 12.99 -26.02 -21.18
N LEU A 732 13.39 -26.64 -22.32
CA LEU A 732 14.29 -25.99 -23.28
C LEU A 732 13.55 -24.98 -24.14
N VAL A 733 13.99 -23.73 -24.07
CA VAL A 733 13.58 -22.63 -24.95
C VAL A 733 14.82 -21.85 -25.37
N LEU A 734 15.62 -22.45 -26.26
CA LEU A 734 16.95 -21.98 -26.63
C LEU A 734 16.90 -20.81 -27.62
N LYS A 735 17.96 -19.99 -27.59
CA LYS A 735 18.23 -18.92 -28.57
C LYS A 735 18.35 -19.51 -30.01
N ASP A 736 17.94 -18.72 -31.01
CA ASP A 736 17.98 -19.13 -32.42
C ASP A 736 19.39 -19.54 -32.89
N GLU A 737 20.43 -18.96 -32.33
CA GLU A 737 21.81 -19.26 -32.62
C GLU A 737 22.20 -20.69 -32.23
N VAL A 738 21.80 -21.12 -31.03
CA VAL A 738 22.02 -22.49 -30.56
C VAL A 738 21.28 -23.49 -31.45
N ILE A 739 20.01 -23.16 -31.76
CA ILE A 739 19.19 -24.01 -32.65
C ILE A 739 19.82 -24.18 -34.01
N GLU A 740 20.34 -23.11 -34.60
CA GLU A 740 20.99 -23.18 -35.91
C GLU A 740 22.31 -23.96 -35.83
N ALA A 741 23.09 -23.83 -34.76
CA ALA A 741 24.30 -24.61 -34.56
C ALA A 741 24.00 -26.11 -34.41
N VAL A 742 22.96 -26.49 -33.69
CA VAL A 742 22.50 -27.88 -33.56
C VAL A 742 22.02 -28.42 -34.91
N LYS A 743 21.25 -27.65 -35.65
CA LYS A 743 20.77 -28.01 -36.99
C LYS A 743 21.91 -28.22 -37.96
N GLN A 744 23.00 -27.45 -37.84
CA GLN A 744 24.23 -27.59 -38.63
C GLN A 744 25.16 -28.67 -38.09
N LYS A 745 24.82 -29.38 -37.01
CA LYS A 745 25.67 -30.36 -36.31
C LYS A 745 27.02 -29.79 -35.83
N LYS A 746 27.01 -28.53 -35.42
CA LYS A 746 28.19 -27.86 -34.85
C LYS A 746 28.16 -27.84 -33.33
N PHE A 747 27.00 -28.15 -32.72
CA PHE A 747 26.80 -28.25 -31.31
C PHE A 747 25.77 -29.35 -31.00
N HIS A 748 25.91 -30.04 -29.86
CA HIS A 748 25.15 -31.23 -29.55
C HIS A 748 24.49 -31.15 -28.19
N ILE A 749 23.30 -31.72 -28.03
CA ILE A 749 22.59 -31.79 -26.76
C ILE A 749 22.18 -33.23 -26.51
N TYR A 750 22.68 -33.79 -25.41
CA TYR A 750 22.53 -35.19 -25.07
C TYR A 750 21.60 -35.33 -23.81
N PRO A 751 20.37 -35.82 -23.96
CA PRO A 751 19.51 -36.09 -22.81
C PRO A 751 19.86 -37.44 -22.23
N ILE A 752 20.06 -37.50 -20.90
CA ILE A 752 20.29 -38.76 -20.16
C ILE A 752 19.26 -38.94 -19.06
N ALA A 753 18.89 -40.18 -18.78
CA ALA A 753 18.00 -40.58 -17.68
C ALA A 753 18.73 -41.29 -16.54
N HIS A 754 19.89 -41.87 -16.81
CA HIS A 754 20.73 -42.56 -15.86
C HIS A 754 22.20 -42.19 -16.02
N ILE A 755 22.96 -42.24 -14.95
CA ILE A 755 24.39 -41.89 -14.95
C ILE A 755 25.18 -42.72 -16.00
N ASP A 756 24.83 -44.01 -16.20
CA ASP A 756 25.49 -44.91 -17.13
C ASP A 756 25.42 -44.52 -18.60
N GLU A 757 24.41 -43.75 -18.95
CA GLU A 757 24.21 -43.23 -20.31
C GLU A 757 25.22 -42.12 -20.66
N GLY A 758 25.81 -41.46 -19.67
CA GLY A 758 26.79 -40.43 -19.85
C GLY A 758 28.22 -40.93 -20.10
N PHE A 759 28.56 -42.16 -19.64
CA PHE A 759 29.92 -42.68 -19.80
C PHE A 759 30.37 -42.82 -21.26
N PRO A 760 29.58 -43.37 -22.20
CA PRO A 760 29.95 -43.44 -23.61
C PRO A 760 30.16 -42.06 -24.24
N ILE A 761 29.46 -41.04 -23.77
CA ILE A 761 29.54 -39.65 -24.28
C ILE A 761 30.79 -38.98 -23.77
N LEU A 762 31.09 -39.11 -22.46
CA LEU A 762 32.15 -38.40 -21.76
C LEU A 762 33.51 -39.11 -21.83
N MET A 763 33.49 -40.46 -21.80
CA MET A 763 34.70 -41.26 -21.60
C MET A 763 34.97 -42.26 -22.74
N ASN A 764 34.13 -42.27 -23.78
CA ASN A 764 34.19 -43.22 -24.91
C ASN A 764 34.23 -44.69 -24.49
N LEU A 765 33.68 -45.03 -23.30
CA LEU A 765 33.63 -46.38 -22.74
C LEU A 765 32.21 -46.73 -22.26
N PRO A 766 31.78 -47.98 -22.40
CA PRO A 766 30.50 -48.42 -21.86
C PRO A 766 30.53 -48.47 -20.31
N ALA A 767 29.37 -48.31 -19.69
CA ALA A 767 29.17 -48.35 -18.22
C ALA A 767 29.62 -49.74 -17.64
N GLY A 768 29.05 -50.79 -18.16
CA GLY A 768 29.23 -52.18 -17.68
C GLY A 768 28.23 -52.58 -16.64
N GLU A 769 27.67 -53.77 -16.73
CA GLU A 769 26.77 -54.37 -15.72
C GLU A 769 27.47 -55.38 -14.84
N PHE A 770 26.97 -55.59 -13.64
CA PHE A 770 27.58 -56.60 -12.74
C PHE A 770 27.36 -58.02 -13.27
N PRO A 771 28.38 -58.91 -13.22
CA PRO A 771 29.75 -58.68 -12.75
C PRO A 771 30.55 -57.81 -13.76
N TYR A 772 31.02 -56.66 -13.32
CA TYR A 772 31.58 -55.58 -14.16
C TYR A 772 32.72 -56.04 -15.06
N PRO A 773 32.55 -56.03 -16.39
CA PRO A 773 33.62 -56.36 -17.35
C PRO A 773 34.83 -55.43 -17.21
N ALA A 774 36.01 -55.97 -17.50
CA ALA A 774 37.30 -55.30 -17.26
C ALA A 774 37.50 -54.02 -18.10
N ASP A 775 36.92 -53.93 -19.27
CA ASP A 775 36.99 -52.87 -20.25
C ASP A 775 35.92 -51.78 -20.14
N THR A 776 35.12 -51.88 -19.08
CA THR A 776 34.04 -50.90 -18.81
C THR A 776 34.41 -49.93 -17.69
N VAL A 777 33.72 -48.80 -17.56
CA VAL A 777 34.00 -47.82 -16.53
C VAL A 777 33.82 -48.43 -15.16
N HIS A 778 32.66 -49.05 -14.85
CA HIS A 778 32.41 -49.71 -13.57
C HIS A 778 33.44 -50.82 -13.29
N GLY A 779 33.86 -51.55 -14.31
CA GLY A 779 34.89 -52.60 -14.12
C GLY A 779 36.26 -52.04 -13.74
N LYS A 780 36.66 -50.92 -14.30
CA LYS A 780 37.93 -50.27 -13.94
C LYS A 780 37.85 -49.64 -12.54
N VAL A 781 36.74 -48.94 -12.19
CA VAL A 781 36.51 -48.40 -10.85
C VAL A 781 36.52 -49.49 -9.78
N PHE A 782 35.72 -50.55 -9.98
CA PHE A 782 35.62 -51.66 -9.05
C PHE A 782 36.99 -52.34 -8.78
N ARG A 783 37.77 -52.59 -9.86
CA ARG A 783 39.14 -53.19 -9.70
C ARG A 783 40.07 -52.24 -8.94
N LYS A 784 40.00 -50.93 -9.19
CA LYS A 784 40.83 -49.95 -8.49
C LYS A 784 40.48 -49.89 -7.01
N LEU A 785 39.19 -49.79 -6.62
CA LEU A 785 38.74 -49.83 -5.26
C LEU A 785 39.09 -51.11 -4.52
N ARG A 786 38.93 -52.24 -5.19
CA ARG A 786 39.36 -53.54 -4.64
C ARG A 786 40.87 -53.60 -4.43
N SER A 787 41.68 -53.01 -5.32
CA SER A 787 43.12 -52.89 -5.14
C SER A 787 43.48 -52.02 -3.91
N TYR A 788 42.81 -50.90 -3.73
CA TYR A 788 42.99 -50.03 -2.57
C TYR A 788 42.65 -50.76 -1.28
N HIS A 789 41.52 -51.44 -1.23
CA HIS A 789 41.11 -52.24 -0.05
C HIS A 789 42.15 -53.30 0.31
N ARG A 790 42.66 -54.08 -0.67
CA ARG A 790 43.68 -55.11 -0.44
C ARG A 790 45.00 -54.54 0.10
N LYS A 791 45.38 -53.34 -0.28
CA LYS A 791 46.59 -52.67 0.19
C LYS A 791 46.38 -52.16 1.63
N VAL A 792 45.24 -51.55 1.94
CA VAL A 792 44.89 -51.10 3.31
C VAL A 792 44.76 -52.25 4.32
N MET A 793 44.32 -53.43 3.88
CA MET A 793 44.21 -54.61 4.73
C MET A 793 45.57 -55.35 4.91
N LYS A 794 46.61 -54.98 4.13
CA LYS A 794 47.97 -55.54 4.33
C LYS A 794 48.87 -54.67 5.18
N GLU A 795 48.48 -53.41 5.41
CA GLU A 795 49.04 -52.50 6.38
C GLU A 795 48.30 -52.69 7.74
#